data_feb45f7466e095be9f7b1ec734f4abf7
#
_entry.id   feb45f7466e095be9f7b1ec734f4abf7
#
_cell.length_a   1.000
_cell.length_b   1.000
_cell.length_c   1.000
_cell.angle_alpha   90.00
_cell.angle_beta   90.00
_cell.angle_gamma   90.00
#
_symmetry.space_group_name_H-M   'P 1'
#
loop_
_entity.id
_entity.type
_entity.pdbx_description
1 polymer ?
#
loop_
_entity_poly.entity_id
_entity_poly.type
_entity_poly.pdbx_seq_one_letter_code
_entity_poly.pdbx_strand_id
1 'polypeptide(L)'
;MEKFFYPRRVAVVGVSENPANLAKGIVANLLALDYQGKIYCVGPRGGKIFGLPILRHLRDLPEPVDLAAILTPARFVPQVVADCGKLGISRLVVESGGFSEMGKPGRLLEEEIRGLLRQYNLRLVGPNGLGVINMETGLSLPFSHMSPLPRKGYISVVAQSGGVAMHVFAVMAREGLGLNKFVSLGNKLDVAENEVLAYLLTDPGTKAIYLYLEGLEDGHQFLEVARKANKPVFLHQVNVVSATAAIGQSHTASLTTDERVLDAACRQHGILWIKSQAEFLVGAKLAGQPPVKGSRLVVLSRSGGEALITAYSCQKWGFQLPPPSDKVRKLIQKRARSGIIKTTNPIDLGDIFDFSVYSEVVAALCQDPEVDAILLNYGPVYAPERDDARQMARVIVEQARLAQKPLAISIIATLDEEDFFREELGIPVFRFPGEAVRSLAYSRFLWNRAEVKVTEEMPALVEIEQLQGLLGQQNGFLPLPLALKLVSALGVGVPPWQAASNPEEAVEAADRLGYPVVLKLAAASLVHKTETGGVLLNLSDEKAVKAGFAALADIARERLPAGEPWEVVVMTQVTDGLEVLLGARRDRTFGPVVAFGSGGIATEILDDVSLRIAPINESEARRLMDETRISRLLAGFRGQPAADLQALARGLAALSQLMAAFPQIQEVDLNPVRAFPGKTGILALDARIRVAESK
;
A
#
# COMPACT_ATOMS: atom_id res chain seq x y z
N MET A 1 11.06 14.76 14.71
CA MET A 1 10.69 13.47 15.38
C MET A 1 11.66 13.06 16.49
N GLU A 2 12.96 13.24 16.33
CA GLU A 2 14.01 12.80 17.29
C GLU A 2 13.66 13.07 18.76
N LYS A 3 13.29 14.32 19.09
CA LYS A 3 12.95 14.71 20.46
C LYS A 3 11.69 14.06 21.05
N PHE A 4 10.87 13.42 20.24
CA PHE A 4 9.75 12.60 20.75
C PHE A 4 10.22 11.23 21.24
N PHE A 5 11.30 10.69 20.67
CA PHE A 5 11.81 9.37 21.02
C PHE A 5 12.99 9.39 22.00
N TYR A 6 13.75 10.48 22.03
CA TYR A 6 14.95 10.61 22.86
C TYR A 6 14.92 11.83 23.79
N PRO A 7 13.79 12.10 24.50
CA PRO A 7 13.81 13.14 25.50
C PRO A 7 14.73 12.72 26.65
N ARG A 8 15.44 13.66 27.24
CA ARG A 8 16.23 13.44 28.47
C ARG A 8 15.41 13.72 29.72
N ARG A 9 14.37 14.54 29.62
CA ARG A 9 13.49 14.97 30.68
C ARG A 9 12.05 15.00 30.20
N VAL A 10 11.19 14.31 30.93
CA VAL A 10 9.75 14.18 30.62
C VAL A 10 8.93 14.74 31.78
N ALA A 11 7.98 15.64 31.50
CA ALA A 11 6.94 16.05 32.42
C ALA A 11 5.65 15.26 32.13
N VAL A 12 5.13 14.53 33.09
CA VAL A 12 3.84 13.85 33.04
C VAL A 12 2.81 14.73 33.71
N VAL A 13 1.86 15.29 32.94
CA VAL A 13 0.86 16.26 33.39
C VAL A 13 -0.49 15.60 33.60
N GLY A 14 -1.13 15.84 34.72
CA GLY A 14 -2.41 15.25 35.11
C GLY A 14 -2.27 14.17 36.17
N VAL A 15 -1.10 14.02 36.77
CA VAL A 15 -0.80 13.01 37.80
C VAL A 15 -1.46 13.34 39.13
N SER A 16 -1.99 12.34 39.82
CA SER A 16 -2.47 12.44 41.20
C SER A 16 -2.33 11.12 41.96
N GLU A 17 -2.43 11.18 43.27
CA GLU A 17 -2.39 10.02 44.16
C GLU A 17 -3.64 9.12 44.04
N ASN A 18 -4.71 9.59 43.38
CA ASN A 18 -5.95 8.84 43.24
C ASN A 18 -5.67 7.49 42.54
N PRO A 19 -6.11 6.35 43.13
CA PRO A 19 -5.97 5.03 42.51
C PRO A 19 -6.52 4.93 41.07
N ALA A 20 -7.59 5.66 40.76
CA ALA A 20 -8.23 5.69 39.43
C ALA A 20 -7.59 6.70 38.46
N ASN A 21 -6.49 7.39 38.84
CA ASN A 21 -5.83 8.34 37.96
C ASN A 21 -5.07 7.62 36.84
N LEU A 22 -5.43 7.90 35.60
CA LEU A 22 -4.81 7.24 34.44
C LEU A 22 -3.37 7.72 34.18
N ALA A 23 -3.08 9.01 34.41
CA ALA A 23 -1.74 9.59 34.18
C ALA A 23 -0.64 8.92 35.00
N LYS A 24 -0.98 8.32 36.15
CA LYS A 24 -0.01 7.54 36.95
C LYS A 24 0.51 6.31 36.20
N GLY A 25 -0.30 5.77 35.25
CA GLY A 25 0.12 4.64 34.41
C GLY A 25 1.30 4.99 33.52
N ILE A 26 1.37 6.22 33.01
CA ILE A 26 2.54 6.73 32.27
C ILE A 26 3.80 6.65 33.13
N VAL A 27 3.71 7.15 34.39
CA VAL A 27 4.84 7.10 35.32
C VAL A 27 5.25 5.68 35.65
N ALA A 28 4.25 4.79 35.88
CA ALA A 28 4.51 3.37 36.14
C ALA A 28 5.22 2.68 34.99
N ASN A 29 4.81 2.93 33.75
CA ASN A 29 5.42 2.34 32.55
C ASN A 29 6.85 2.86 32.31
N LEU A 30 7.11 4.16 32.56
CA LEU A 30 8.46 4.74 32.50
C LEU A 30 9.41 4.08 33.51
N LEU A 31 8.93 3.83 34.74
CA LEU A 31 9.71 3.13 35.75
C LEU A 31 9.89 1.64 35.44
N ALA A 32 8.84 0.98 34.96
CA ALA A 32 8.89 -0.45 34.63
C ALA A 32 9.85 -0.79 33.48
N LEU A 33 10.04 0.13 32.52
CA LEU A 33 10.98 -0.02 31.43
C LEU A 33 12.35 0.64 31.66
N ASP A 34 12.63 1.00 32.91
CA ASP A 34 13.90 1.62 33.32
C ASP A 34 14.29 2.82 32.44
N TYR A 35 13.36 3.76 32.29
CA TYR A 35 13.60 4.96 31.48
C TYR A 35 14.83 5.72 31.95
N GLN A 36 15.78 5.94 31.08
CA GLN A 36 17.10 6.49 31.36
C GLN A 36 17.13 8.02 31.59
N GLY A 37 15.99 8.69 31.43
CA GLY A 37 15.84 10.13 31.61
C GLY A 37 15.20 10.49 32.97
N LYS A 38 15.04 11.80 33.23
CA LYS A 38 14.35 12.30 34.43
C LYS A 38 12.84 12.39 34.21
N ILE A 39 12.08 12.02 35.23
CA ILE A 39 10.62 12.07 35.27
C ILE A 39 10.15 13.14 36.25
N TYR A 40 9.34 14.07 35.78
CA TYR A 40 8.65 15.07 36.58
C TYR A 40 7.15 14.83 36.55
N CYS A 41 6.53 14.69 37.74
CA CYS A 41 5.09 14.54 37.85
C CYS A 41 4.46 15.89 38.12
N VAL A 42 3.40 16.28 37.40
CA VAL A 42 2.69 17.55 37.56
C VAL A 42 1.20 17.28 37.73
N GLY A 43 0.61 17.85 38.76
CA GLY A 43 -0.81 17.73 39.04
C GLY A 43 -1.31 18.70 40.11
N PRO A 44 -2.57 19.22 40.01
CA PRO A 44 -3.03 20.40 40.75
C PRO A 44 -3.08 20.23 42.29
N ARG A 45 -3.11 18.99 42.77
CA ARG A 45 -3.19 18.71 44.21
C ARG A 45 -1.82 18.54 44.86
N GLY A 46 -0.75 18.39 44.09
CA GLY A 46 0.55 18.00 44.64
C GLY A 46 0.52 16.58 45.18
N GLY A 47 1.50 16.23 46.02
CA GLY A 47 1.59 14.92 46.67
C GLY A 47 2.84 14.12 46.20
N LYS A 48 2.76 12.79 46.26
CA LYS A 48 3.88 11.90 45.91
C LYS A 48 3.38 10.61 45.26
N ILE A 49 4.01 10.16 44.18
CA ILE A 49 3.66 8.92 43.48
C ILE A 49 4.94 8.12 43.15
N PHE A 50 4.96 6.82 43.44
CA PHE A 50 6.13 5.94 43.23
C PHE A 50 7.46 6.50 43.71
N GLY A 51 7.44 7.26 44.83
CA GLY A 51 8.63 7.93 45.35
C GLY A 51 8.92 9.32 44.74
N LEU A 52 8.28 9.73 43.67
CA LEU A 52 8.48 11.00 42.97
C LEU A 52 7.51 12.08 43.51
N PRO A 53 7.97 13.34 43.71
CA PRO A 53 7.09 14.43 44.10
C PRO A 53 6.17 14.83 42.95
N ILE A 54 4.92 15.21 43.25
CA ILE A 54 3.98 15.80 42.29
C ILE A 54 4.01 17.31 42.45
N LEU A 55 4.54 18.01 41.46
CA LEU A 55 4.57 19.47 41.40
C LEU A 55 3.16 19.99 41.09
N ARG A 56 2.80 21.15 41.67
CA ARG A 56 1.44 21.69 41.47
C ARG A 56 1.25 22.31 40.08
N HIS A 57 2.29 22.92 39.54
CA HIS A 57 2.25 23.62 38.26
C HIS A 57 3.48 23.29 37.40
N LEU A 58 3.37 23.39 36.08
CA LEU A 58 4.50 23.26 35.15
C LEU A 58 5.62 24.30 35.44
N ARG A 59 5.27 25.50 35.90
CA ARG A 59 6.24 26.53 36.27
C ARG A 59 7.11 26.18 37.50
N ASP A 60 6.71 25.17 38.26
CA ASP A 60 7.44 24.68 39.42
C ASP A 60 8.54 23.66 39.02
N LEU A 61 8.69 23.37 37.74
CA LEU A 61 9.75 22.51 37.23
C LEU A 61 11.13 23.08 37.56
N PRO A 62 12.05 22.29 38.14
CA PRO A 62 13.35 22.78 38.58
C PRO A 62 14.34 23.04 37.42
N GLU A 63 14.06 22.51 36.24
CA GLU A 63 14.89 22.66 35.06
C GLU A 63 14.04 22.54 33.76
N PRO A 64 14.53 22.98 32.59
CA PRO A 64 13.85 22.82 31.31
C PRO A 64 13.56 21.36 30.98
N VAL A 65 12.38 21.06 30.43
CA VAL A 65 11.92 19.73 30.06
C VAL A 65 11.81 19.61 28.56
N ASP A 66 12.17 18.45 28.01
CA ASP A 66 12.21 18.22 26.56
C ASP A 66 10.85 17.83 25.98
N LEU A 67 10.02 17.13 26.78
CA LEU A 67 8.72 16.59 26.36
C LEU A 67 7.71 16.62 27.52
N ALA A 68 6.48 17.01 27.21
CA ALA A 68 5.34 16.89 28.13
C ALA A 68 4.36 15.83 27.64
N ALA A 69 4.09 14.82 28.48
CA ALA A 69 3.01 13.85 28.28
C ALA A 69 1.77 14.33 29.06
N ILE A 70 0.68 14.61 28.35
CA ILE A 70 -0.49 15.30 28.89
C ILE A 70 -1.69 14.35 28.89
N LEU A 71 -2.22 14.08 30.08
CA LEU A 71 -3.44 13.31 30.27
C LEU A 71 -4.32 13.99 31.31
N THR A 72 -5.04 15.01 30.85
CA THR A 72 -5.99 15.83 31.65
C THR A 72 -7.33 15.84 30.89
N PRO A 73 -8.47 16.19 31.56
CA PRO A 73 -9.72 16.40 30.82
C PRO A 73 -9.54 17.42 29.70
N ALA A 74 -10.12 17.12 28.49
CA ALA A 74 -9.89 17.86 27.23
C ALA A 74 -9.98 19.39 27.39
N ARG A 75 -10.95 19.89 28.19
CA ARG A 75 -11.15 21.33 28.42
C ARG A 75 -9.95 22.07 29.06
N PHE A 76 -9.03 21.33 29.67
CA PHE A 76 -7.83 21.90 30.29
C PHE A 76 -6.59 21.80 29.42
N VAL A 77 -6.64 20.99 28.36
CA VAL A 77 -5.48 20.76 27.49
C VAL A 77 -5.00 22.05 26.82
N PRO A 78 -5.85 22.95 26.26
CA PRO A 78 -5.37 24.20 25.69
C PRO A 78 -4.54 25.04 26.65
N GLN A 79 -4.98 25.15 27.92
CA GLN A 79 -4.21 25.89 28.93
C GLN A 79 -2.86 25.24 29.23
N VAL A 80 -2.81 23.89 29.30
CA VAL A 80 -1.54 23.17 29.53
C VAL A 80 -0.60 23.35 28.33
N VAL A 81 -1.12 23.33 27.10
CA VAL A 81 -0.34 23.59 25.89
C VAL A 81 0.24 25.01 25.90
N ALA A 82 -0.56 26.02 26.27
CA ALA A 82 -0.09 27.40 26.41
C ALA A 82 1.01 27.54 27.46
N ASP A 83 0.87 26.87 28.61
CA ASP A 83 1.86 26.87 29.67
C ASP A 83 3.16 26.19 29.25
N CYS A 84 3.09 25.06 28.52
CA CYS A 84 4.24 24.43 27.89
C CYS A 84 4.95 25.38 26.92
N GLY A 85 4.19 26.09 26.07
CA GLY A 85 4.74 27.09 25.15
C GLY A 85 5.53 28.20 25.85
N LYS A 86 4.96 28.77 26.91
CA LYS A 86 5.64 29.82 27.72
C LYS A 86 6.93 29.33 28.36
N LEU A 87 7.00 28.03 28.70
CA LEU A 87 8.17 27.40 29.34
C LEU A 87 9.18 26.81 28.33
N GLY A 88 8.91 26.92 27.03
CA GLY A 88 9.78 26.39 25.99
C GLY A 88 9.75 24.85 25.84
N ILE A 89 8.74 24.16 26.38
CA ILE A 89 8.54 22.72 26.22
C ILE A 89 7.91 22.50 24.84
N SER A 90 8.71 22.19 23.86
CA SER A 90 8.31 22.22 22.43
C SER A 90 7.77 20.91 21.87
N ARG A 91 7.77 19.81 22.64
CA ARG A 91 7.24 18.51 22.24
C ARG A 91 6.16 18.05 23.20
N LEU A 92 4.99 17.79 22.66
CA LEU A 92 3.79 17.46 23.43
C LEU A 92 3.23 16.13 22.95
N VAL A 93 2.88 15.26 23.89
CA VAL A 93 2.12 14.04 23.65
C VAL A 93 0.82 14.17 24.41
N VAL A 94 -0.31 14.25 23.71
CA VAL A 94 -1.63 14.42 24.31
C VAL A 94 -2.41 13.13 24.15
N GLU A 95 -2.64 12.44 25.27
CA GLU A 95 -3.36 11.17 25.28
C GLU A 95 -4.85 11.34 25.60
N SER A 96 -5.24 12.52 26.09
CA SER A 96 -6.62 12.85 26.39
C SER A 96 -7.53 12.70 25.18
N GLY A 97 -8.68 12.06 25.36
CA GLY A 97 -9.81 12.11 24.43
C GLY A 97 -10.77 13.25 24.76
N GLY A 98 -11.78 13.49 23.92
CA GLY A 98 -12.77 14.54 24.07
C GLY A 98 -12.60 15.67 23.04
N PHE A 99 -12.08 15.37 21.86
CA PHE A 99 -11.78 16.30 20.77
C PHE A 99 -12.69 16.09 19.58
N SER A 100 -12.18 16.08 18.34
CA SER A 100 -13.00 16.00 17.11
C SER A 100 -13.93 14.79 17.06
N GLU A 101 -13.63 13.69 17.72
CA GLU A 101 -14.49 12.53 17.88
C GLU A 101 -15.78 12.83 18.68
N MET A 102 -15.80 13.91 19.46
CA MET A 102 -16.98 14.42 20.16
C MET A 102 -17.77 15.48 19.36
N GLY A 103 -17.44 15.62 18.08
CA GLY A 103 -18.12 16.53 17.17
C GLY A 103 -17.71 18.00 17.33
N LYS A 104 -18.66 18.95 17.16
CA LYS A 104 -18.36 20.40 17.10
C LYS A 104 -17.64 20.96 18.32
N PRO A 105 -18.01 20.63 19.58
CA PRO A 105 -17.27 21.16 20.76
C PRO A 105 -15.82 20.73 20.77
N GLY A 106 -15.54 19.48 20.44
CA GLY A 106 -14.17 18.97 20.41
C GLY A 106 -13.33 19.58 19.28
N ARG A 107 -13.93 19.84 18.10
CA ARG A 107 -13.24 20.55 17.01
C ARG A 107 -12.81 21.97 17.39
N LEU A 108 -13.60 22.70 18.17
CA LEU A 108 -13.22 24.03 18.67
C LEU A 108 -11.98 23.98 19.57
N LEU A 109 -11.88 22.95 20.43
CA LEU A 109 -10.67 22.74 21.24
C LEU A 109 -9.43 22.43 20.37
N GLU A 110 -9.60 21.62 19.31
CA GLU A 110 -8.51 21.36 18.37
C GLU A 110 -8.05 22.62 17.63
N GLU A 111 -8.98 23.48 17.21
CA GLU A 111 -8.68 24.75 16.56
C GLU A 111 -7.88 25.69 17.50
N GLU A 112 -8.29 25.78 18.76
CA GLU A 112 -7.56 26.54 19.79
C GLU A 112 -6.14 25.99 19.96
N ILE A 113 -5.99 24.66 20.09
CA ILE A 113 -4.66 24.03 20.21
C ILE A 113 -3.82 24.30 18.96
N ARG A 114 -4.36 24.18 17.73
CA ARG A 114 -3.63 24.51 16.50
C ARG A 114 -3.11 25.96 16.50
N GLY A 115 -3.91 26.88 17.02
CA GLY A 115 -3.49 28.26 17.22
C GLY A 115 -2.28 28.39 18.15
N LEU A 116 -2.31 27.71 19.28
CA LEU A 116 -1.22 27.68 20.25
C LEU A 116 0.05 26.99 19.72
N LEU A 117 -0.10 25.89 18.98
CA LEU A 117 1.02 25.19 18.34
C LEU A 117 1.79 26.13 17.42
N ARG A 118 1.07 26.89 16.57
CA ARG A 118 1.67 27.90 15.69
C ARG A 118 2.31 29.06 16.47
N GLN A 119 1.60 29.59 17.47
CA GLN A 119 2.06 30.72 18.27
C GLN A 119 3.38 30.46 18.97
N TYR A 120 3.56 29.25 19.53
CA TYR A 120 4.74 28.90 20.32
C TYR A 120 5.71 27.94 19.61
N ASN A 121 5.48 27.66 18.32
CA ASN A 121 6.27 26.70 17.53
C ASN A 121 6.39 25.32 18.21
N LEU A 122 5.27 24.78 18.65
CA LEU A 122 5.17 23.47 19.31
C LEU A 122 4.85 22.39 18.30
N ARG A 123 5.19 21.16 18.67
CA ARG A 123 4.78 19.96 17.92
C ARG A 123 4.05 19.00 18.84
N LEU A 124 3.00 18.33 18.32
CA LEU A 124 2.09 17.52 19.11
C LEU A 124 1.81 16.17 18.44
N VAL A 125 1.95 15.07 19.21
CA VAL A 125 1.44 13.73 18.87
C VAL A 125 0.11 13.50 19.60
N GLY A 126 -0.90 13.04 18.88
CA GLY A 126 -2.27 12.88 19.37
C GLY A 126 -3.19 14.02 18.88
N PRO A 127 -4.20 14.47 19.63
CA PRO A 127 -4.73 13.89 20.87
C PRO A 127 -5.41 12.52 20.70
N ASN A 128 -5.98 11.99 21.78
CA ASN A 128 -6.75 10.74 21.76
C ASN A 128 -5.91 9.52 21.32
N GLY A 129 -4.67 9.42 21.80
CA GLY A 129 -3.74 8.34 21.51
C GLY A 129 -3.20 7.63 22.74
N LEU A 130 -2.24 6.74 22.54
CA LEU A 130 -1.48 6.04 23.58
C LEU A 130 -0.01 6.51 23.64
N GLY A 131 0.29 7.70 23.12
CA GLY A 131 1.61 8.28 23.21
C GLY A 131 2.69 7.57 22.37
N VAL A 132 3.90 7.53 22.92
CA VAL A 132 5.12 7.09 22.24
C VAL A 132 5.89 6.09 23.10
N ILE A 133 6.49 5.07 22.48
CA ILE A 133 7.44 4.15 23.11
C ILE A 133 8.76 4.17 22.33
N ASN A 134 9.88 4.14 23.05
CA ASN A 134 11.20 3.83 22.52
C ASN A 134 11.88 2.79 23.41
N MET A 135 12.00 1.56 22.92
CA MET A 135 12.58 0.44 23.67
C MET A 135 14.10 0.56 23.87
N GLU A 136 14.75 1.48 23.16
CA GLU A 136 16.19 1.71 23.32
C GLU A 136 16.50 2.46 24.60
N THR A 137 15.62 3.40 25.01
CA THR A 137 15.80 4.28 26.15
C THR A 137 14.87 3.98 27.34
N GLY A 138 13.99 2.98 27.18
CA GLY A 138 12.95 2.68 28.16
C GLY A 138 11.81 3.72 28.20
N LEU A 139 11.77 4.66 27.23
CA LEU A 139 10.67 5.60 27.13
C LEU A 139 9.36 4.86 26.83
N SER A 140 8.35 4.99 27.71
CA SER A 140 7.02 4.42 27.51
C SER A 140 5.98 5.35 28.10
N LEU A 141 5.27 6.04 27.22
CA LEU A 141 4.27 7.04 27.60
C LEU A 141 2.82 6.51 27.70
N PRO A 142 2.42 5.34 27.13
CA PRO A 142 1.05 4.87 27.27
C PRO A 142 0.57 4.91 28.72
N PHE A 143 -0.68 5.39 28.91
CA PHE A 143 -1.30 5.41 30.25
C PHE A 143 -1.78 4.03 30.71
N SER A 144 -2.05 3.11 29.79
CA SER A 144 -2.50 1.76 30.10
C SER A 144 -1.33 0.88 30.50
N HIS A 145 -1.60 -0.08 31.40
CA HIS A 145 -0.63 -1.10 31.75
C HIS A 145 -0.33 -2.00 30.53
N MET A 146 0.96 -2.04 30.17
CA MET A 146 1.43 -2.76 28.96
C MET A 146 1.89 -4.16 29.36
N SER A 147 0.99 -5.14 29.34
CA SER A 147 1.33 -6.54 29.62
C SER A 147 0.48 -7.50 28.78
N PRO A 148 1.09 -8.44 28.01
CA PRO A 148 2.52 -8.51 27.73
C PRO A 148 3.00 -7.43 26.76
N LEU A 149 4.14 -6.80 27.04
CA LEU A 149 4.83 -5.94 26.09
C LEU A 149 5.86 -6.77 25.31
N PRO A 150 5.98 -6.59 23.97
CA PRO A 150 7.05 -7.22 23.20
C PRO A 150 8.42 -6.85 23.78
N ARG A 151 9.35 -7.81 23.71
CA ARG A 151 10.76 -7.52 24.04
C ARG A 151 11.34 -6.47 23.10
N LYS A 152 12.47 -5.87 23.48
CA LYS A 152 13.23 -4.99 22.58
C LYS A 152 13.61 -5.73 21.30
N GLY A 153 13.40 -5.07 20.15
CA GLY A 153 13.68 -5.63 18.83
C GLY A 153 13.78 -4.57 17.75
N TYR A 154 13.33 -4.90 16.57
CA TYR A 154 13.59 -4.11 15.36
C TYR A 154 12.32 -3.68 14.58
N ILE A 155 11.13 -4.00 15.07
CA ILE A 155 9.87 -3.61 14.43
C ILE A 155 9.37 -2.32 15.05
N SER A 156 9.07 -1.32 14.24
CA SER A 156 8.39 -0.11 14.69
C SER A 156 6.93 -0.12 14.29
N VAL A 157 6.08 0.32 15.20
CA VAL A 157 4.62 0.30 15.05
C VAL A 157 4.08 1.73 15.09
N VAL A 158 3.28 2.09 14.10
CA VAL A 158 2.51 3.34 14.06
C VAL A 158 1.04 2.96 14.02
N ALA A 159 0.25 3.42 14.97
CA ALA A 159 -1.16 3.08 15.02
C ALA A 159 -2.02 4.31 15.26
N GLN A 160 -3.08 4.43 14.48
CA GLN A 160 -4.09 5.45 14.71
C GLN A 160 -4.99 5.08 15.89
N SER A 161 -5.28 3.78 16.09
CA SER A 161 -6.07 3.25 17.19
C SER A 161 -5.18 2.64 18.29
N GLY A 162 -5.33 3.14 19.53
CA GLY A 162 -4.64 2.61 20.69
C GLY A 162 -5.04 1.17 21.03
N GLY A 163 -6.33 0.83 20.91
CA GLY A 163 -6.82 -0.53 21.17
C GLY A 163 -6.21 -1.57 20.21
N VAL A 164 -6.10 -1.23 18.93
CA VAL A 164 -5.45 -2.10 17.93
C VAL A 164 -3.96 -2.27 18.24
N ALA A 165 -3.27 -1.20 18.65
CA ALA A 165 -1.86 -1.28 19.02
C ALA A 165 -1.62 -2.25 20.19
N MET A 166 -2.45 -2.19 21.23
CA MET A 166 -2.38 -3.09 22.37
C MET A 166 -2.54 -4.56 21.97
N HIS A 167 -3.50 -4.84 21.09
CA HIS A 167 -3.67 -6.18 20.57
C HIS A 167 -2.46 -6.65 19.76
N VAL A 168 -1.93 -5.81 18.89
CA VAL A 168 -0.72 -6.09 18.09
C VAL A 168 0.47 -6.40 18.99
N PHE A 169 0.67 -5.65 20.08
CA PHE A 169 1.75 -5.91 21.03
C PHE A 169 1.61 -7.27 21.73
N ALA A 170 0.40 -7.60 22.18
CA ALA A 170 0.16 -8.88 22.84
C ALA A 170 0.47 -10.06 21.90
N VAL A 171 0.12 -9.95 20.62
CA VAL A 171 0.41 -10.99 19.64
C VAL A 171 1.89 -11.01 19.25
N MET A 172 2.53 -9.83 19.05
CA MET A 172 3.97 -9.75 18.81
C MET A 172 4.77 -10.40 19.93
N ALA A 173 4.41 -10.16 21.21
CA ALA A 173 5.07 -10.76 22.35
C ALA A 173 4.98 -12.30 22.34
N ARG A 174 3.79 -12.84 22.00
CA ARG A 174 3.59 -14.29 21.87
C ARG A 174 4.38 -14.93 20.74
N GLU A 175 4.51 -14.23 19.63
CA GLU A 175 5.24 -14.70 18.43
C GLU A 175 6.75 -14.40 18.49
N GLY A 176 7.24 -13.84 19.60
CA GLY A 176 8.65 -13.51 19.78
C GLY A 176 9.16 -12.35 18.93
N LEU A 177 8.24 -11.53 18.38
CA LEU A 177 8.58 -10.35 17.61
C LEU A 177 8.91 -9.18 18.53
N GLY A 178 10.07 -8.56 18.31
CA GLY A 178 10.54 -7.47 19.15
C GLY A 178 10.14 -6.10 18.66
N LEU A 179 9.73 -5.21 19.60
CA LEU A 179 9.39 -3.81 19.35
C LEU A 179 10.65 -2.91 19.42
N ASN A 180 10.77 -1.98 18.50
CA ASN A 180 11.77 -0.90 18.58
C ASN A 180 11.09 0.41 19.05
N LYS A 181 10.24 0.98 18.22
CA LYS A 181 9.53 2.23 18.50
C LYS A 181 8.03 2.09 18.27
N PHE A 182 7.26 2.92 18.95
CA PHE A 182 5.82 3.01 18.75
C PHE A 182 5.36 4.46 18.78
N VAL A 183 4.39 4.79 17.93
CA VAL A 183 3.65 6.05 17.95
C VAL A 183 2.17 5.77 17.81
N SER A 184 1.38 6.29 18.74
CA SER A 184 -0.07 6.36 18.61
C SER A 184 -0.46 7.74 18.09
N LEU A 185 -0.97 7.78 16.86
CA LEU A 185 -1.28 9.04 16.17
C LEU A 185 -2.57 9.69 16.70
N GLY A 186 -3.52 8.89 17.20
CA GLY A 186 -4.83 9.39 17.64
C GLY A 186 -5.53 10.18 16.53
N ASN A 187 -5.97 11.41 16.83
CA ASN A 187 -6.67 12.29 15.89
C ASN A 187 -5.76 12.96 14.85
N LYS A 188 -4.45 12.79 14.93
CA LYS A 188 -3.46 13.38 13.99
C LYS A 188 -3.57 14.91 13.88
N LEU A 189 -3.65 15.61 15.02
CA LEU A 189 -3.86 17.07 15.03
C LEU A 189 -2.71 17.86 14.40
N ASP A 190 -1.46 17.39 14.57
CA ASP A 190 -0.24 18.02 14.06
C ASP A 190 0.70 16.98 13.43
N VAL A 191 1.21 16.02 14.20
CA VAL A 191 2.07 14.97 13.67
C VAL A 191 1.21 13.87 13.06
N ALA A 192 1.41 13.61 11.76
CA ALA A 192 0.70 12.60 10.98
C ALA A 192 1.63 11.44 10.55
N GLU A 193 1.06 10.44 9.90
CA GLU A 193 1.75 9.22 9.46
C GLU A 193 2.95 9.48 8.56
N ASN A 194 2.89 10.48 7.70
CA ASN A 194 3.92 10.77 6.70
C ASN A 194 5.24 11.17 7.37
N GLU A 195 5.16 12.03 8.39
CA GLU A 195 6.34 12.48 9.13
C GLU A 195 6.96 11.37 9.99
N VAL A 196 6.11 10.56 10.62
CA VAL A 196 6.56 9.41 11.42
C VAL A 196 7.21 8.36 10.53
N LEU A 197 6.59 8.03 9.38
CA LEU A 197 7.15 7.09 8.41
C LEU A 197 8.52 7.57 7.91
N ALA A 198 8.63 8.84 7.51
CA ALA A 198 9.89 9.41 7.05
C ALA A 198 11.01 9.28 8.09
N TYR A 199 10.70 9.53 9.36
CA TYR A 199 11.65 9.34 10.46
C TYR A 199 12.05 7.88 10.63
N LEU A 200 11.10 6.94 10.68
CA LEU A 200 11.37 5.52 10.91
C LEU A 200 12.16 4.88 9.75
N LEU A 201 12.00 5.38 8.53
CA LEU A 201 12.79 4.94 7.39
C LEU A 201 14.28 5.24 7.55
N THR A 202 14.63 6.31 8.26
CA THR A 202 16.03 6.69 8.54
C THR A 202 16.55 6.13 9.86
N ASP A 203 15.67 5.67 10.76
CA ASP A 203 16.05 5.14 12.07
C ASP A 203 16.82 3.80 11.95
N PRO A 204 18.07 3.71 12.42
CA PRO A 204 18.89 2.50 12.25
C PRO A 204 18.37 1.31 13.06
N GLY A 205 17.69 1.54 14.19
CA GLY A 205 17.10 0.51 15.04
C GLY A 205 15.86 -0.14 14.41
N THR A 206 15.18 0.55 13.49
CA THR A 206 14.00 0.04 12.79
C THR A 206 14.42 -0.78 11.56
N LYS A 207 13.96 -2.05 11.47
CA LYS A 207 14.15 -2.92 10.30
C LYS A 207 12.84 -3.19 9.54
N ALA A 208 11.69 -3.03 10.19
CA ALA A 208 10.37 -3.14 9.59
C ALA A 208 9.40 -2.16 10.25
N ILE A 209 8.43 -1.66 9.48
CA ILE A 209 7.44 -0.69 9.93
C ILE A 209 6.05 -1.25 9.71
N TYR A 210 5.24 -1.29 10.75
CA TYR A 210 3.82 -1.61 10.69
C TYR A 210 3.01 -0.34 10.92
N LEU A 211 2.09 -0.06 9.99
CA LEU A 211 1.18 1.08 10.03
C LEU A 211 -0.26 0.56 10.11
N TYR A 212 -0.96 0.87 11.19
CA TYR A 212 -2.42 0.73 11.27
C TYR A 212 -3.07 2.09 11.13
N LEU A 213 -3.77 2.32 10.03
CA LEU A 213 -4.38 3.61 9.70
C LEU A 213 -5.86 3.43 9.36
N GLU A 214 -6.70 4.33 9.84
CA GLU A 214 -8.12 4.41 9.51
C GLU A 214 -8.39 5.28 8.27
N GLY A 215 -7.39 6.07 7.86
CA GLY A 215 -7.34 6.86 6.65
C GLY A 215 -6.00 7.55 6.51
N LEU A 216 -5.66 7.94 5.31
CA LEU A 216 -4.48 8.76 4.99
C LEU A 216 -4.90 10.22 4.90
N GLU A 217 -4.14 11.12 5.49
CA GLU A 217 -4.38 12.56 5.41
C GLU A 217 -3.98 13.11 4.03
N ASP A 218 -2.79 12.76 3.59
CA ASP A 218 -2.26 13.03 2.25
C ASP A 218 -1.60 11.76 1.70
N GLY A 219 -2.39 10.99 0.92
CA GLY A 219 -1.94 9.73 0.34
C GLY A 219 -0.84 9.93 -0.72
N HIS A 220 -0.85 11.05 -1.45
CA HIS A 220 0.19 11.34 -2.43
C HIS A 220 1.54 11.55 -1.72
N GLN A 221 1.58 12.39 -0.68
CA GLN A 221 2.79 12.58 0.12
C GLN A 221 3.22 11.28 0.82
N PHE A 222 2.27 10.47 1.29
CA PHE A 222 2.55 9.15 1.86
C PHE A 222 3.31 8.25 0.87
N LEU A 223 2.87 8.20 -0.38
CA LEU A 223 3.52 7.40 -1.42
C LEU A 223 4.92 7.93 -1.76
N GLU A 224 5.10 9.26 -1.81
CA GLU A 224 6.42 9.88 -2.04
C GLU A 224 7.41 9.56 -0.92
N VAL A 225 6.95 9.51 0.34
CA VAL A 225 7.77 9.07 1.47
C VAL A 225 8.05 7.57 1.37
N ALA A 226 7.03 6.75 1.12
CA ALA A 226 7.16 5.30 1.02
C ALA A 226 8.05 4.86 -0.16
N ARG A 227 8.07 5.61 -1.25
CA ARG A 227 8.96 5.37 -2.40
C ARG A 227 10.44 5.35 -2.01
N LYS A 228 10.82 6.08 -0.96
CA LYS A 228 12.20 6.12 -0.43
C LYS A 228 12.49 4.96 0.53
N ALA A 229 11.50 4.09 0.81
CA ALA A 229 11.68 3.02 1.78
C ALA A 229 12.74 2.01 1.31
N ASN A 230 13.68 1.73 2.18
CA ASN A 230 14.68 0.67 2.08
C ASN A 230 14.43 -0.46 3.08
N LYS A 231 13.27 -0.42 3.75
CA LYS A 231 12.81 -1.35 4.78
C LYS A 231 11.40 -1.81 4.47
N PRO A 232 10.97 -3.02 4.90
CA PRO A 232 9.58 -3.46 4.82
C PRO A 232 8.61 -2.46 5.46
N VAL A 233 7.62 -2.03 4.69
CA VAL A 233 6.48 -1.24 5.17
C VAL A 233 5.20 -2.06 5.00
N PHE A 234 4.53 -2.36 6.10
CA PHE A 234 3.25 -3.05 6.14
C PHE A 234 2.16 -2.04 6.46
N LEU A 235 1.24 -1.84 5.54
CA LEU A 235 0.09 -0.98 5.72
C LEU A 235 -1.15 -1.84 6.01
N HIS A 236 -1.80 -1.60 7.14
CA HIS A 236 -3.08 -2.16 7.50
C HIS A 236 -4.11 -1.03 7.56
N GLN A 237 -4.78 -0.80 6.44
CA GLN A 237 -5.86 0.17 6.33
C GLN A 237 -7.18 -0.57 6.06
N VAL A 238 -8.16 -0.38 6.93
CA VAL A 238 -9.41 -1.16 6.94
C VAL A 238 -10.64 -0.36 6.49
N ASN A 239 -10.55 0.98 6.42
CA ASN A 239 -11.66 1.83 5.98
C ASN A 239 -11.67 1.95 4.44
N VAL A 240 -11.89 0.80 3.76
CA VAL A 240 -11.83 0.68 2.29
C VAL A 240 -13.10 0.11 1.68
N VAL A 241 -14.10 -0.28 2.51
CA VAL A 241 -15.37 -0.83 2.05
C VAL A 241 -16.54 -0.03 2.60
N SER A 242 -17.69 -0.05 1.91
CA SER A 242 -18.90 0.70 2.30
C SER A 242 -19.37 0.37 3.72
N ALA A 243 -19.22 -0.88 4.15
CA ALA A 243 -19.57 -1.31 5.50
C ALA A 243 -18.77 -0.60 6.61
N THR A 244 -17.53 -0.18 6.34
CA THR A 244 -16.67 0.52 7.29
C THR A 244 -16.80 2.04 7.22
N ALA A 245 -17.36 2.58 6.15
CA ALA A 245 -17.45 4.03 5.91
C ALA A 245 -18.18 4.79 7.03
N ALA A 246 -19.35 4.29 7.47
CA ALA A 246 -20.13 4.91 8.54
C ALA A 246 -19.39 4.89 9.89
N ILE A 247 -18.67 3.79 10.18
CA ILE A 247 -17.88 3.63 11.41
C ILE A 247 -16.67 4.58 11.36
N GLY A 248 -15.95 4.63 10.24
CA GLY A 248 -14.80 5.50 10.05
C GLY A 248 -15.16 6.98 10.18
N GLN A 249 -16.28 7.41 9.60
CA GLN A 249 -16.76 8.78 9.75
C GLN A 249 -17.12 9.14 11.20
N SER A 250 -17.76 8.22 11.94
CA SER A 250 -18.16 8.47 13.31
C SER A 250 -16.99 8.40 14.29
N HIS A 251 -15.96 7.59 14.01
CA HIS A 251 -14.85 7.32 14.93
C HIS A 251 -13.69 8.32 14.78
N THR A 252 -13.30 8.62 13.54
CA THR A 252 -12.11 9.45 13.25
C THR A 252 -12.33 10.52 12.19
N ALA A 253 -13.56 10.72 11.72
CA ALA A 253 -13.91 11.60 10.61
C ALA A 253 -13.16 11.27 9.28
N SER A 254 -12.59 10.05 9.16
CA SER A 254 -11.84 9.65 7.96
C SER A 254 -12.75 9.28 6.80
N LEU A 255 -12.33 9.64 5.58
CA LEU A 255 -13.01 9.27 4.35
C LEU A 255 -12.64 7.84 3.95
N THR A 256 -13.59 7.13 3.33
CA THR A 256 -13.35 5.80 2.76
C THR A 256 -12.45 5.91 1.53
N THR A 257 -11.41 5.10 1.48
CA THR A 257 -10.50 4.96 0.34
C THR A 257 -11.02 3.87 -0.61
N ASP A 258 -10.89 4.08 -1.92
CA ASP A 258 -11.18 3.02 -2.91
C ASP A 258 -10.18 1.86 -2.75
N GLU A 259 -10.70 0.65 -2.51
CA GLU A 259 -9.88 -0.55 -2.25
C GLU A 259 -8.94 -0.87 -3.40
N ARG A 260 -9.40 -0.72 -4.64
CA ARG A 260 -8.60 -1.02 -5.85
C ARG A 260 -7.49 -0.01 -6.06
N VAL A 261 -7.77 1.26 -5.75
CA VAL A 261 -6.76 2.34 -5.83
C VAL A 261 -5.70 2.15 -4.74
N LEU A 262 -6.10 1.83 -3.51
CA LEU A 262 -5.16 1.56 -2.42
C LEU A 262 -4.25 0.36 -2.74
N ASP A 263 -4.81 -0.73 -3.27
CA ASP A 263 -4.03 -1.91 -3.66
C ASP A 263 -3.01 -1.57 -4.75
N ALA A 264 -3.44 -0.84 -5.78
CA ALA A 264 -2.57 -0.39 -6.86
C ALA A 264 -1.45 0.54 -6.33
N ALA A 265 -1.80 1.52 -5.49
CA ALA A 265 -0.86 2.43 -4.87
C ALA A 265 0.20 1.69 -4.04
N CYS A 266 -0.23 0.76 -3.20
CA CYS A 266 0.67 -0.04 -2.36
C CYS A 266 1.61 -0.91 -3.21
N ARG A 267 1.09 -1.63 -4.21
CA ARG A 267 1.89 -2.46 -5.11
C ARG A 267 2.91 -1.65 -5.89
N GLN A 268 2.51 -0.51 -6.44
CA GLN A 268 3.36 0.37 -7.22
C GLN A 268 4.54 0.94 -6.39
N HIS A 269 4.31 1.22 -5.10
CA HIS A 269 5.31 1.86 -4.23
C HIS A 269 6.03 0.90 -3.29
N GLY A 270 5.82 -0.43 -3.44
CA GLY A 270 6.50 -1.44 -2.64
C GLY A 270 6.05 -1.48 -1.18
N ILE A 271 4.79 -1.15 -0.92
CA ILE A 271 4.13 -1.27 0.37
C ILE A 271 3.37 -2.59 0.39
N LEU A 272 3.50 -3.37 1.44
CA LEU A 272 2.68 -4.55 1.65
C LEU A 272 1.36 -4.12 2.32
N TRP A 273 0.31 -3.97 1.50
CA TRP A 273 -1.02 -3.81 2.04
C TRP A 273 -1.54 -5.15 2.56
N ILE A 274 -1.73 -5.23 3.86
CA ILE A 274 -2.18 -6.42 4.56
C ILE A 274 -3.64 -6.27 4.98
N LYS A 275 -4.38 -7.37 4.88
CA LYS A 275 -5.83 -7.41 5.15
C LYS A 275 -6.14 -7.80 6.60
N SER A 276 -5.15 -8.28 7.33
CA SER A 276 -5.30 -8.72 8.72
C SER A 276 -4.01 -8.63 9.51
N GLN A 277 -4.15 -8.59 10.83
CA GLN A 277 -3.00 -8.65 11.74
C GLN A 277 -2.22 -9.97 11.61
N ALA A 278 -2.89 -11.07 11.27
CA ALA A 278 -2.23 -12.35 11.02
C ALA A 278 -1.27 -12.28 9.82
N GLU A 279 -1.63 -11.56 8.76
CA GLU A 279 -0.74 -11.34 7.62
C GLU A 279 0.49 -10.50 7.99
N PHE A 280 0.31 -9.48 8.84
CA PHE A 280 1.44 -8.74 9.38
C PHE A 280 2.43 -9.64 10.11
N LEU A 281 1.93 -10.48 11.03
CA LEU A 281 2.79 -11.39 11.80
C LEU A 281 3.59 -12.33 10.90
N VAL A 282 2.95 -12.90 9.90
CA VAL A 282 3.62 -13.74 8.91
C VAL A 282 4.73 -12.98 8.20
N GLY A 283 4.46 -11.77 7.70
CA GLY A 283 5.45 -10.96 7.00
C GLY A 283 6.59 -10.47 7.89
N ALA A 284 6.29 -10.08 9.11
CA ALA A 284 7.25 -9.53 10.06
C ALA A 284 8.29 -10.55 10.57
N LYS A 285 7.97 -11.85 10.56
CA LYS A 285 8.88 -12.91 11.05
C LYS A 285 10.22 -12.96 10.31
N LEU A 286 10.26 -12.65 9.03
CA LEU A 286 11.50 -12.62 8.24
C LEU A 286 12.09 -11.21 8.05
N ALA A 287 11.47 -10.17 8.59
CA ALA A 287 11.91 -8.79 8.36
C ALA A 287 13.31 -8.46 8.91
N GLY A 288 13.81 -9.24 9.87
CA GLY A 288 15.16 -9.12 10.43
C GLY A 288 16.22 -9.95 9.70
N GLN A 289 15.82 -10.73 8.70
CA GLN A 289 16.72 -11.59 7.93
C GLN A 289 17.16 -10.92 6.61
N PRO A 290 18.19 -11.44 5.94
CA PRO A 290 18.55 -11.01 4.59
C PRO A 290 17.34 -11.15 3.64
N PRO A 291 17.20 -10.24 2.65
CA PRO A 291 16.05 -10.29 1.73
C PRO A 291 16.16 -11.47 0.76
N VAL A 292 15.02 -12.03 0.38
CA VAL A 292 14.92 -13.03 -0.69
C VAL A 292 15.06 -12.32 -2.04
N LYS A 293 16.15 -12.61 -2.77
CA LYS A 293 16.48 -11.89 -4.02
C LYS A 293 15.91 -12.53 -5.28
N GLY A 294 15.59 -13.82 -5.24
CA GLY A 294 15.09 -14.54 -6.39
C GLY A 294 13.96 -15.52 -6.07
N SER A 295 13.64 -16.40 -7.01
CA SER A 295 12.53 -17.34 -6.88
C SER A 295 12.94 -18.79 -6.60
N ARG A 296 14.22 -19.10 -6.51
CA ARG A 296 14.74 -20.48 -6.37
C ARG A 296 14.80 -20.85 -4.88
N LEU A 297 13.82 -21.63 -4.45
CA LEU A 297 13.67 -22.08 -3.05
C LEU A 297 14.02 -23.57 -2.93
N VAL A 298 14.85 -23.91 -1.94
CA VAL A 298 15.08 -25.31 -1.56
C VAL A 298 14.36 -25.60 -0.26
N VAL A 299 13.58 -26.66 -0.26
CA VAL A 299 12.78 -27.12 0.88
C VAL A 299 13.36 -28.43 1.43
N LEU A 300 13.64 -28.45 2.72
CA LEU A 300 14.02 -29.63 3.49
C LEU A 300 12.85 -30.05 4.36
N SER A 301 12.46 -31.33 4.35
CA SER A 301 11.34 -31.83 5.14
C SER A 301 11.64 -33.22 5.71
N ARG A 302 11.16 -33.50 6.92
CA ARG A 302 11.11 -34.87 7.49
C ARG A 302 9.82 -35.62 7.17
N SER A 303 8.89 -34.96 6.48
CA SER A 303 7.58 -35.52 6.18
C SER A 303 7.25 -35.30 4.71
N GLY A 304 7.00 -36.37 3.97
CA GLY A 304 6.57 -36.30 2.57
C GLY A 304 5.25 -35.54 2.40
N GLY A 305 4.32 -35.64 3.37
CA GLY A 305 3.06 -34.88 3.37
C GLY A 305 3.30 -33.36 3.47
N GLU A 306 4.15 -32.93 4.40
CA GLU A 306 4.53 -31.51 4.54
C GLU A 306 5.29 -31.01 3.33
N ALA A 307 6.13 -31.85 2.72
CA ALA A 307 6.82 -31.53 1.48
C ALA A 307 5.83 -31.20 0.34
N LEU A 308 4.75 -31.99 0.19
CA LEU A 308 3.69 -31.75 -0.81
C LEU A 308 2.92 -30.45 -0.53
N ILE A 309 2.53 -30.19 0.72
CA ILE A 309 1.84 -28.94 1.13
C ILE A 309 2.74 -27.73 0.84
N THR A 310 4.04 -27.85 1.14
CA THR A 310 5.03 -26.79 0.88
C THR A 310 5.18 -26.54 -0.62
N ALA A 311 5.32 -27.61 -1.43
CA ALA A 311 5.46 -27.48 -2.88
C ALA A 311 4.23 -26.79 -3.53
N TYR A 312 3.02 -27.15 -3.10
CA TYR A 312 1.79 -26.47 -3.53
C TYR A 312 1.84 -24.97 -3.21
N SER A 313 2.24 -24.62 -1.98
CA SER A 313 2.38 -23.24 -1.56
C SER A 313 3.45 -22.48 -2.37
N CYS A 314 4.59 -23.14 -2.66
CA CYS A 314 5.63 -22.58 -3.50
C CYS A 314 5.11 -22.21 -4.88
N GLN A 315 4.37 -23.10 -5.53
CA GLN A 315 3.76 -22.86 -6.84
C GLN A 315 2.79 -21.67 -6.78
N LYS A 316 1.93 -21.63 -5.76
CA LYS A 316 0.96 -20.53 -5.55
C LYS A 316 1.64 -19.16 -5.42
N TRP A 317 2.79 -19.12 -4.76
CA TRP A 317 3.54 -17.88 -4.50
C TRP A 317 4.67 -17.64 -5.51
N GLY A 318 4.72 -18.41 -6.61
CA GLY A 318 5.65 -18.19 -7.72
C GLY A 318 7.11 -18.49 -7.38
N PHE A 319 7.35 -19.46 -6.47
CA PHE A 319 8.68 -20.02 -6.27
C PHE A 319 8.93 -21.19 -7.18
N GLN A 320 10.16 -21.29 -7.66
CA GLN A 320 10.71 -22.43 -8.39
C GLN A 320 11.41 -23.36 -7.40
N LEU A 321 11.27 -24.64 -7.61
CA LEU A 321 11.91 -25.69 -6.82
C LEU A 321 12.98 -26.41 -7.67
N PRO A 322 14.16 -25.81 -7.86
CA PRO A 322 15.21 -26.42 -8.68
C PRO A 322 15.66 -27.74 -8.07
N PRO A 323 16.11 -28.72 -8.86
CA PRO A 323 16.70 -29.94 -8.33
C PRO A 323 17.95 -29.61 -7.53
N PRO A 324 18.22 -30.31 -6.41
CA PRO A 324 19.43 -30.10 -5.63
C PRO A 324 20.72 -30.33 -6.48
N SER A 325 21.78 -29.60 -6.16
CA SER A 325 23.07 -29.76 -6.81
C SER A 325 23.63 -31.17 -6.60
N ASP A 326 24.55 -31.60 -7.48
CA ASP A 326 25.20 -32.93 -7.39
C ASP A 326 25.88 -33.15 -6.03
N LYS A 327 26.45 -32.09 -5.46
CA LYS A 327 27.06 -32.13 -4.13
C LYS A 327 26.07 -32.52 -3.07
N VAL A 328 24.90 -31.88 -3.08
CA VAL A 328 23.79 -32.13 -2.12
C VAL A 328 23.22 -33.54 -2.33
N ARG A 329 22.99 -33.95 -3.61
CA ARG A 329 22.49 -35.31 -3.93
C ARG A 329 23.42 -36.40 -3.40
N LYS A 330 24.73 -36.26 -3.62
CA LYS A 330 25.74 -37.24 -3.14
C LYS A 330 25.80 -37.32 -1.61
N LEU A 331 25.69 -36.16 -0.90
CA LEU A 331 25.60 -36.14 0.57
C LEU A 331 24.43 -36.97 1.07
N ILE A 332 23.23 -36.73 0.50
CA ILE A 332 22.01 -37.43 0.90
C ILE A 332 22.10 -38.93 0.58
N GLN A 333 22.49 -39.29 -0.65
CA GLN A 333 22.59 -40.70 -1.10
C GLN A 333 23.55 -41.52 -0.25
N LYS A 334 24.66 -40.94 0.21
CA LYS A 334 25.63 -41.61 1.09
C LYS A 334 25.07 -41.99 2.45
N ARG A 335 24.04 -41.29 2.92
CA ARG A 335 23.46 -41.42 4.28
C ARG A 335 22.06 -41.99 4.30
N ALA A 336 21.38 -42.09 3.15
CA ALA A 336 20.07 -42.71 3.02
C ALA A 336 20.12 -44.20 3.37
N ARG A 337 19.24 -44.67 4.27
CA ARG A 337 19.18 -46.06 4.69
C ARG A 337 18.34 -46.92 3.77
N SER A 338 17.29 -46.35 3.20
CA SER A 338 16.45 -47.02 2.21
C SER A 338 16.59 -46.35 0.86
N GLY A 339 16.52 -47.08 -0.24
CA GLY A 339 16.52 -46.50 -1.60
C GLY A 339 15.26 -45.67 -1.92
N ILE A 340 14.49 -45.29 -0.92
CA ILE A 340 13.18 -44.63 -1.05
C ILE A 340 13.36 -43.11 -1.20
N ILE A 341 14.47 -42.53 -0.69
CA ILE A 341 14.69 -41.08 -0.79
C ILE A 341 14.92 -40.67 -2.23
N LYS A 342 13.97 -39.94 -2.76
CA LYS A 342 14.13 -39.22 -4.04
C LYS A 342 14.81 -37.89 -3.75
N THR A 343 16.00 -37.69 -4.33
CA THR A 343 16.74 -36.41 -4.25
C THR A 343 16.12 -35.36 -5.16
N THR A 344 14.83 -35.12 -5.04
CA THR A 344 14.07 -34.05 -5.67
C THR A 344 13.95 -32.86 -4.73
N ASN A 345 13.42 -31.75 -5.17
CA ASN A 345 13.06 -30.62 -4.31
C ASN A 345 11.51 -30.50 -4.34
N PRO A 346 10.80 -30.55 -3.23
CA PRO A 346 11.29 -30.67 -1.83
C PRO A 346 12.12 -31.93 -1.54
N ILE A 347 13.14 -31.77 -0.70
CA ILE A 347 14.02 -32.86 -0.27
C ILE A 347 13.40 -33.53 0.96
N ASP A 348 12.89 -34.74 0.79
CA ASP A 348 12.35 -35.53 1.88
C ASP A 348 13.48 -36.33 2.58
N LEU A 349 13.78 -35.96 3.81
CA LEU A 349 14.82 -36.58 4.66
C LEU A 349 14.21 -37.47 5.75
N GLY A 350 12.97 -37.94 5.56
CA GLY A 350 12.20 -38.66 6.57
C GLY A 350 12.84 -39.95 7.07
N ASP A 351 13.68 -40.64 6.30
CA ASP A 351 14.40 -41.87 6.70
C ASP A 351 15.85 -41.60 7.22
N ILE A 352 16.26 -40.33 7.33
CA ILE A 352 17.55 -39.93 7.87
C ILE A 352 17.39 -39.47 9.32
N PHE A 353 17.89 -40.29 10.24
CA PHE A 353 17.87 -40.03 11.69
C PHE A 353 19.18 -39.41 12.21
N ASP A 354 20.18 -39.27 11.34
CA ASP A 354 21.42 -38.56 11.64
C ASP A 354 21.26 -37.08 11.34
N PHE A 355 21.01 -36.28 12.35
CA PHE A 355 20.77 -34.84 12.22
C PHE A 355 21.98 -34.06 11.69
N SER A 356 23.20 -34.62 11.73
CA SER A 356 24.39 -34.00 11.15
C SER A 356 24.25 -33.82 9.64
N VAL A 357 23.51 -34.70 8.97
CA VAL A 357 23.24 -34.62 7.51
C VAL A 357 22.47 -33.36 7.15
N TYR A 358 21.50 -32.95 7.96
CA TYR A 358 20.75 -31.71 7.74
C TYR A 358 21.69 -30.49 7.77
N SER A 359 22.61 -30.46 8.74
CA SER A 359 23.60 -29.38 8.87
C SER A 359 24.56 -29.37 7.68
N GLU A 360 25.06 -30.54 7.22
CA GLU A 360 25.92 -30.67 6.03
C GLU A 360 25.20 -30.21 4.77
N VAL A 361 23.91 -30.59 4.59
CA VAL A 361 23.09 -30.18 3.45
C VAL A 361 22.85 -28.68 3.47
N VAL A 362 22.47 -28.09 4.61
CA VAL A 362 22.23 -26.64 4.71
C VAL A 362 23.54 -25.86 4.46
N ALA A 363 24.68 -26.33 4.97
CA ALA A 363 25.98 -25.71 4.69
C ALA A 363 26.27 -25.66 3.18
N ALA A 364 25.96 -26.76 2.46
CA ALA A 364 26.12 -26.81 1.01
C ALA A 364 25.17 -25.87 0.28
N LEU A 365 23.88 -25.80 0.69
CA LEU A 365 22.87 -24.92 0.14
C LEU A 365 23.19 -23.43 0.40
N CYS A 366 23.74 -23.09 1.55
CA CYS A 366 24.14 -21.74 1.88
C CYS A 366 25.23 -21.20 0.92
N GLN A 367 26.09 -22.07 0.44
CA GLN A 367 27.18 -21.74 -0.50
C GLN A 367 26.74 -21.82 -1.98
N ASP A 368 25.55 -22.36 -2.27
CA ASP A 368 25.07 -22.54 -3.63
C ASP A 368 24.47 -21.22 -4.16
N PRO A 369 25.04 -20.63 -5.24
CA PRO A 369 24.51 -19.40 -5.84
C PRO A 369 23.15 -19.60 -6.55
N GLU A 370 22.80 -20.85 -6.87
CA GLU A 370 21.52 -21.20 -7.50
C GLU A 370 20.38 -21.35 -6.47
N VAL A 371 20.64 -21.09 -5.18
CA VAL A 371 19.66 -21.12 -4.09
C VAL A 371 19.45 -19.71 -3.56
N ASP A 372 18.22 -19.18 -3.67
CA ASP A 372 17.86 -17.84 -3.20
C ASP A 372 17.34 -17.83 -1.75
N ALA A 373 16.74 -18.94 -1.30
CA ALA A 373 16.25 -19.11 0.07
C ALA A 373 16.16 -20.59 0.43
N ILE A 374 16.13 -20.87 1.75
CA ILE A 374 15.96 -22.20 2.32
C ILE A 374 14.72 -22.22 3.20
N LEU A 375 13.90 -23.27 3.10
CA LEU A 375 12.80 -23.56 4.01
C LEU A 375 13.05 -24.92 4.66
N LEU A 376 13.07 -24.93 5.99
CA LEU A 376 13.16 -26.15 6.79
C LEU A 376 11.79 -26.46 7.45
N ASN A 377 11.18 -27.58 7.08
CA ASN A 377 10.07 -28.17 7.84
C ASN A 377 10.68 -28.97 9.00
N TYR A 378 10.75 -28.33 10.17
CA TYR A 378 11.33 -28.90 11.38
C TYR A 378 10.31 -29.73 12.14
N GLY A 379 10.58 -31.03 12.25
CA GLY A 379 9.71 -31.96 12.96
C GLY A 379 9.10 -33.05 12.08
N PRO A 380 8.36 -34.00 12.66
CA PRO A 380 8.19 -34.19 14.12
C PRO A 380 9.52 -34.53 14.83
N VAL A 381 9.68 -34.04 16.06
CA VAL A 381 10.84 -34.34 16.93
C VAL A 381 10.36 -35.18 18.10
N TYR A 382 10.92 -36.36 18.26
CA TYR A 382 10.63 -37.24 19.36
C TYR A 382 11.53 -36.98 20.56
N ALA A 383 11.05 -37.25 21.78
CA ALA A 383 11.79 -36.95 22.99
C ALA A 383 13.23 -37.46 23.03
N PRO A 384 13.57 -38.68 22.54
CA PRO A 384 14.96 -39.14 22.49
C PRO A 384 15.85 -38.43 21.52
N GLU A 385 15.28 -37.73 20.51
CA GLU A 385 16.02 -37.02 19.46
C GLU A 385 16.18 -35.53 19.74
N ARG A 386 15.55 -35.04 20.81
CA ARG A 386 15.40 -33.58 21.06
C ARG A 386 16.71 -32.83 21.10
N ASP A 387 17.69 -33.34 21.82
CA ASP A 387 18.97 -32.65 22.00
C ASP A 387 19.77 -32.58 20.68
N ASP A 388 19.77 -33.66 19.91
CA ASP A 388 20.43 -33.72 18.60
C ASP A 388 19.73 -32.79 17.61
N ALA A 389 18.38 -32.76 17.61
CA ALA A 389 17.59 -31.87 16.76
C ALA A 389 17.81 -30.39 17.12
N ARG A 390 17.88 -30.04 18.39
CA ARG A 390 18.20 -28.68 18.85
C ARG A 390 19.62 -28.28 18.48
N GLN A 391 20.59 -29.20 18.61
CA GLN A 391 21.97 -28.95 18.18
C GLN A 391 22.04 -28.72 16.67
N MET A 392 21.36 -29.53 15.87
CA MET A 392 21.22 -29.30 14.42
C MET A 392 20.63 -27.92 14.14
N ALA A 393 19.54 -27.52 14.80
CA ALA A 393 18.90 -26.22 14.60
C ALA A 393 19.87 -25.05 14.90
N ARG A 394 20.65 -25.12 15.99
CA ARG A 394 21.70 -24.12 16.31
C ARG A 394 22.68 -23.96 15.15
N VAL A 395 23.19 -25.08 14.63
CA VAL A 395 24.18 -25.09 13.55
C VAL A 395 23.57 -24.50 12.25
N ILE A 396 22.37 -24.93 11.88
CA ILE A 396 21.69 -24.48 10.64
C ILE A 396 21.43 -22.98 10.69
N VAL A 397 20.90 -22.46 11.80
CA VAL A 397 20.60 -21.05 11.98
C VAL A 397 21.87 -20.21 11.87
N GLU A 398 22.95 -20.63 12.51
CA GLU A 398 24.23 -19.93 12.47
C GLU A 398 24.86 -19.95 11.07
N GLN A 399 24.81 -21.09 10.37
CA GLN A 399 25.30 -21.22 8.98
C GLN A 399 24.54 -20.29 8.03
N ALA A 400 23.20 -20.26 8.10
CA ALA A 400 22.38 -19.39 7.28
C ALA A 400 22.67 -17.90 7.56
N ARG A 401 22.86 -17.55 8.84
CA ARG A 401 23.21 -16.18 9.28
C ARG A 401 24.57 -15.74 8.73
N LEU A 402 25.59 -16.57 8.87
CA LEU A 402 26.96 -16.29 8.38
C LEU A 402 26.98 -16.17 6.85
N ALA A 403 26.24 -17.02 6.15
CA ALA A 403 26.13 -17.00 4.70
C ALA A 403 25.20 -15.90 4.16
N GLN A 404 24.53 -15.13 5.03
CA GLN A 404 23.51 -14.15 4.66
C GLN A 404 22.42 -14.77 3.74
N LYS A 405 22.06 -16.05 4.00
CA LYS A 405 21.04 -16.80 3.24
C LYS A 405 19.71 -16.76 4.00
N PRO A 406 18.60 -16.31 3.38
CA PRO A 406 17.30 -16.32 4.02
C PRO A 406 16.89 -17.75 4.41
N LEU A 407 16.49 -17.93 5.68
CA LEU A 407 16.03 -19.20 6.22
C LEU A 407 14.66 -19.04 6.88
N ALA A 408 13.67 -19.76 6.39
CA ALA A 408 12.37 -19.92 7.05
C ALA A 408 12.28 -21.29 7.71
N ILE A 409 11.73 -21.35 8.92
CA ILE A 409 11.56 -22.60 9.67
C ILE A 409 10.08 -22.77 9.96
N SER A 410 9.45 -23.80 9.38
CA SER A 410 8.12 -24.28 9.74
C SER A 410 8.25 -25.40 10.76
N ILE A 411 7.56 -25.28 11.90
CA ILE A 411 7.74 -26.19 13.01
C ILE A 411 6.46 -27.00 13.28
N ILE A 412 6.64 -28.32 13.41
CA ILE A 412 5.63 -29.26 13.89
C ILE A 412 6.20 -29.93 15.14
N ALA A 413 5.99 -29.29 16.29
CA ALA A 413 6.54 -29.75 17.54
C ALA A 413 5.73 -29.25 18.74
N THR A 414 6.21 -29.55 19.95
CA THR A 414 5.63 -29.07 21.21
C THR A 414 5.94 -27.57 21.40
N LEU A 415 5.21 -26.92 22.30
CA LEU A 415 5.44 -25.51 22.65
C LEU A 415 6.86 -25.25 23.15
N ASP A 416 7.47 -26.22 23.85
CA ASP A 416 8.85 -26.11 24.32
C ASP A 416 9.86 -25.96 23.17
N GLU A 417 9.58 -26.55 22.01
CA GLU A 417 10.43 -26.40 20.83
C GLU A 417 10.20 -25.03 20.17
N GLU A 418 8.94 -24.53 20.12
CA GLU A 418 8.69 -23.15 19.67
C GLU A 418 9.42 -22.14 20.57
N ASP A 419 9.40 -22.35 21.91
CA ASP A 419 10.09 -21.51 22.89
C ASP A 419 11.63 -21.57 22.70
N PHE A 420 12.19 -22.74 22.43
CA PHE A 420 13.61 -22.91 22.14
C PHE A 420 14.03 -22.04 20.94
N PHE A 421 13.32 -22.07 19.81
CA PHE A 421 13.65 -21.24 18.65
C PHE A 421 13.50 -19.74 18.95
N ARG A 422 12.46 -19.38 19.68
CA ARG A 422 12.13 -17.99 19.99
C ARG A 422 13.09 -17.40 21.04
N GLU A 423 13.40 -18.13 22.09
CA GLU A 423 14.13 -17.60 23.26
C GLU A 423 15.62 -17.84 23.17
N GLU A 424 16.07 -19.06 22.77
CA GLU A 424 17.47 -19.37 22.68
C GLU A 424 18.09 -18.98 21.34
N LEU A 425 17.41 -19.25 20.21
CA LEU A 425 17.93 -18.92 18.88
C LEU A 425 17.56 -17.52 18.38
N GLY A 426 16.55 -16.90 19.00
CA GLY A 426 16.07 -15.57 18.61
C GLY A 426 15.43 -15.52 17.22
N ILE A 427 14.97 -16.67 16.71
CA ILE A 427 14.33 -16.82 15.40
C ILE A 427 12.84 -17.08 15.57
N PRO A 428 11.95 -16.28 14.93
CA PRO A 428 10.53 -16.63 14.84
C PRO A 428 10.33 -17.84 13.94
N VAL A 429 9.44 -18.72 14.32
CA VAL A 429 9.05 -19.90 13.54
C VAL A 429 7.63 -19.81 13.01
N PHE A 430 7.32 -20.61 11.99
CA PHE A 430 5.99 -20.69 11.39
C PHE A 430 5.31 -22.00 11.81
N ARG A 431 4.01 -21.94 12.12
CA ARG A 431 3.24 -23.15 12.45
C ARG A 431 2.84 -23.94 11.21
N PHE A 432 2.75 -23.26 10.07
CA PHE A 432 2.36 -23.88 8.82
C PHE A 432 3.34 -23.55 7.71
N PRO A 433 3.73 -24.53 6.86
CA PRO A 433 4.66 -24.30 5.75
C PRO A 433 4.18 -23.22 4.78
N GLY A 434 2.86 -23.13 4.55
CA GLY A 434 2.28 -22.10 3.68
C GLY A 434 2.50 -20.67 4.17
N GLU A 435 2.56 -20.45 5.48
CA GLU A 435 2.91 -19.16 6.07
C GLU A 435 4.39 -18.83 5.85
N ALA A 436 5.27 -19.80 6.02
CA ALA A 436 6.70 -19.66 5.78
C ALA A 436 6.96 -19.26 4.31
N VAL A 437 6.34 -19.95 3.35
CA VAL A 437 6.43 -19.63 1.92
C VAL A 437 5.88 -18.23 1.63
N ARG A 438 4.74 -17.85 2.22
CA ARG A 438 4.16 -16.51 2.07
C ARG A 438 5.08 -15.43 2.61
N SER A 439 5.72 -15.66 3.76
CA SER A 439 6.69 -14.71 4.34
C SER A 439 7.90 -14.52 3.43
N LEU A 440 8.44 -15.60 2.86
CA LEU A 440 9.51 -15.54 1.86
C LEU A 440 9.08 -14.77 0.62
N ALA A 441 7.83 -14.95 0.16
CA ALA A 441 7.28 -14.21 -0.99
C ALA A 441 7.14 -12.71 -0.70
N TYR A 442 6.74 -12.32 0.51
CA TYR A 442 6.70 -10.92 0.91
C TYR A 442 8.10 -10.30 0.94
N SER A 443 9.09 -11.02 1.47
CA SER A 443 10.49 -10.57 1.44
C SER A 443 11.00 -10.34 0.01
N ARG A 444 10.70 -11.28 -0.92
CA ARG A 444 11.03 -11.16 -2.34
C ARG A 444 10.33 -9.99 -3.03
N PHE A 445 9.04 -9.78 -2.76
CA PHE A 445 8.28 -8.66 -3.30
C PHE A 445 8.94 -7.33 -2.95
N LEU A 446 9.29 -7.15 -1.67
CA LEU A 446 9.92 -5.94 -1.16
C LEU A 446 11.30 -5.70 -1.79
N TRP A 447 12.09 -6.76 -1.96
CA TRP A 447 13.39 -6.69 -2.63
C TRP A 447 13.27 -6.26 -4.09
N ASN A 448 12.43 -6.94 -4.86
CA ASN A 448 12.25 -6.65 -6.28
C ASN A 448 11.77 -5.22 -6.52
N ARG A 449 10.94 -4.68 -5.62
CA ARG A 449 10.47 -3.30 -5.70
C ARG A 449 11.57 -2.28 -5.37
N ALA A 450 12.48 -2.62 -4.49
CA ALA A 450 13.62 -1.75 -4.19
C ALA A 450 14.55 -1.62 -5.40
N GLU A 451 14.73 -2.68 -6.20
CA GLU A 451 15.55 -2.65 -7.41
C GLU A 451 14.90 -1.83 -8.56
N VAL A 452 13.57 -1.85 -8.67
CA VAL A 452 12.84 -1.10 -9.72
C VAL A 452 12.82 0.42 -9.47
N LYS A 453 13.18 0.88 -8.28
CA LYS A 453 13.21 2.31 -7.91
C LYS A 453 14.26 3.15 -8.65
N VAL A 454 15.13 2.54 -9.43
CA VAL A 454 16.23 3.24 -10.11
C VAL A 454 15.89 3.49 -11.57
N THR A 455 15.76 4.76 -11.92
CA THR A 455 16.07 5.34 -13.22
C THR A 455 15.18 5.04 -14.43
N GLU A 456 13.99 5.61 -14.50
CA GLU A 456 13.47 6.01 -15.80
C GLU A 456 12.93 7.44 -15.70
N GLU A 457 13.60 8.36 -16.40
CA GLU A 457 13.11 9.73 -16.55
C GLU A 457 11.74 9.70 -17.20
N MET A 458 10.82 10.50 -16.66
CA MET A 458 9.52 10.69 -17.27
C MET A 458 9.71 11.52 -18.55
N PRO A 459 9.33 11.02 -19.73
CA PRO A 459 9.35 11.86 -20.91
C PRO A 459 8.43 13.05 -20.70
N ALA A 460 8.88 14.25 -21.05
CA ALA A 460 8.05 15.44 -20.97
C ALA A 460 6.85 15.34 -21.93
N LEU A 461 5.69 15.84 -21.52
CA LEU A 461 4.58 16.09 -22.46
C LEU A 461 5.05 17.05 -23.54
N VAL A 462 5.00 16.62 -24.79
CA VAL A 462 5.60 17.35 -25.91
C VAL A 462 4.80 18.61 -26.27
N GLU A 463 3.50 18.73 -25.91
CA GLU A 463 2.61 19.79 -26.39
C GLU A 463 1.72 20.41 -25.29
N ILE A 464 2.32 20.77 -24.13
CA ILE A 464 1.56 21.36 -22.99
C ILE A 464 0.79 22.63 -23.42
N GLU A 465 1.40 23.52 -24.22
CA GLU A 465 0.76 24.76 -24.67
C GLU A 465 -0.45 24.49 -25.57
N GLN A 466 -0.36 23.51 -26.49
CA GLN A 466 -1.48 23.12 -27.34
C GLN A 466 -2.63 22.52 -26.52
N LEU A 467 -2.32 21.63 -25.58
CA LEU A 467 -3.31 21.02 -24.68
C LEU A 467 -3.99 22.09 -23.79
N GLN A 468 -3.22 23.06 -23.31
CA GLN A 468 -3.72 24.18 -22.52
C GLN A 468 -4.66 25.08 -23.34
N GLY A 469 -4.32 25.33 -24.61
CA GLY A 469 -5.15 26.07 -25.53
C GLY A 469 -6.48 25.37 -25.84
N LEU A 470 -6.46 24.04 -26.00
CA LEU A 470 -7.66 23.22 -26.22
C LEU A 470 -8.59 23.17 -25.00
N LEU A 471 -8.02 23.09 -23.81
CA LEU A 471 -8.79 23.06 -22.56
C LEU A 471 -9.44 24.42 -22.25
N GLY A 472 -8.76 25.53 -22.52
CA GLY A 472 -9.26 26.87 -22.31
C GLY A 472 -9.97 27.06 -20.95
N GLN A 473 -11.16 27.67 -20.97
CA GLN A 473 -12.05 27.82 -19.81
C GLN A 473 -13.22 26.79 -19.81
N GLN A 474 -12.98 25.60 -20.36
CA GLN A 474 -13.99 24.54 -20.40
C GLN A 474 -14.31 24.03 -19.00
N ASN A 475 -15.57 23.67 -18.77
CA ASN A 475 -16.05 23.02 -17.56
C ASN A 475 -17.08 21.92 -17.90
N GLY A 476 -17.31 21.00 -16.98
CA GLY A 476 -18.17 19.85 -17.22
C GLY A 476 -17.56 18.85 -18.21
N PHE A 477 -18.42 18.13 -18.94
CA PHE A 477 -17.97 17.23 -20.00
C PHE A 477 -17.66 17.99 -21.28
N LEU A 478 -16.50 17.68 -21.87
CA LEU A 478 -16.12 18.27 -23.15
C LEU A 478 -17.01 17.72 -24.29
N PRO A 479 -17.42 18.55 -25.26
CA PRO A 479 -18.02 18.05 -26.51
C PRO A 479 -17.08 17.06 -27.21
N LEU A 480 -17.65 16.00 -27.82
CA LEU A 480 -16.87 14.93 -28.46
C LEU A 480 -15.82 15.44 -29.45
N PRO A 481 -16.08 16.41 -30.34
CA PRO A 481 -15.06 16.94 -31.25
C PRO A 481 -13.84 17.52 -30.53
N LEU A 482 -14.04 18.21 -29.41
CA LEU A 482 -12.96 18.77 -28.61
C LEU A 482 -12.18 17.67 -27.89
N ALA A 483 -12.89 16.69 -27.31
CA ALA A 483 -12.27 15.52 -26.68
C ALA A 483 -11.38 14.74 -27.67
N LEU A 484 -11.86 14.49 -28.91
CA LEU A 484 -11.08 13.80 -29.96
C LEU A 484 -9.83 14.59 -30.37
N LYS A 485 -9.94 15.93 -30.50
CA LYS A 485 -8.76 16.79 -30.76
C LYS A 485 -7.73 16.67 -29.63
N LEU A 486 -8.16 16.69 -28.37
CA LEU A 486 -7.27 16.59 -27.23
C LEU A 486 -6.60 15.21 -27.19
N VAL A 487 -7.34 14.13 -27.46
CA VAL A 487 -6.80 12.76 -27.54
C VAL A 487 -5.76 12.64 -28.65
N SER A 488 -6.02 13.23 -29.81
CA SER A 488 -5.07 13.28 -30.93
C SER A 488 -3.79 14.03 -30.57
N ALA A 489 -3.91 15.17 -29.86
CA ALA A 489 -2.77 15.95 -29.38
C ALA A 489 -1.92 15.19 -28.32
N LEU A 490 -2.49 14.19 -27.65
CA LEU A 490 -1.76 13.28 -26.75
C LEU A 490 -0.99 12.18 -27.49
N GLY A 491 -1.07 12.14 -28.83
CA GLY A 491 -0.44 11.09 -29.64
C GLY A 491 -1.23 9.78 -29.69
N VAL A 492 -2.46 9.76 -29.19
CA VAL A 492 -3.40 8.64 -29.37
C VAL A 492 -4.19 8.88 -30.67
N GLY A 493 -4.07 7.99 -31.62
CA GLY A 493 -4.77 8.11 -32.90
C GLY A 493 -6.29 8.13 -32.71
N VAL A 494 -6.98 8.82 -33.61
CA VAL A 494 -8.44 8.79 -33.74
C VAL A 494 -8.78 8.48 -35.22
N PRO A 495 -9.86 7.75 -35.50
CA PRO A 495 -10.29 7.57 -36.89
C PRO A 495 -10.59 8.92 -37.54
N PRO A 496 -10.43 9.08 -38.87
CA PRO A 496 -10.85 10.30 -39.57
C PRO A 496 -12.31 10.62 -39.26
N TRP A 497 -12.58 11.89 -38.93
CA TRP A 497 -13.91 12.32 -38.53
C TRP A 497 -14.19 13.77 -38.95
N GLN A 498 -15.47 14.13 -39.01
CA GLN A 498 -15.93 15.48 -39.26
C GLN A 498 -17.24 15.74 -38.49
N ALA A 499 -17.40 16.93 -37.93
CA ALA A 499 -18.67 17.36 -37.34
C ALA A 499 -19.63 17.85 -38.43
N ALA A 500 -20.92 17.61 -38.22
CA ALA A 500 -22.02 18.05 -39.09
C ALA A 500 -23.17 18.56 -38.24
N SER A 501 -23.75 19.71 -38.68
CA SER A 501 -24.87 20.38 -38.01
C SER A 501 -26.21 20.11 -38.71
N ASN A 502 -26.19 19.55 -39.92
CA ASN A 502 -27.37 19.21 -40.72
C ASN A 502 -27.10 17.93 -41.54
N PRO A 503 -28.18 17.30 -42.10
CA PRO A 503 -28.05 16.05 -42.85
C PRO A 503 -27.16 16.17 -44.10
N GLU A 504 -27.13 17.30 -44.77
CA GLU A 504 -26.38 17.57 -45.99
C GLU A 504 -24.85 17.57 -45.65
N GLU A 505 -24.45 18.29 -44.62
CA GLU A 505 -23.07 18.26 -44.13
C GLU A 505 -22.63 16.86 -43.69
N ALA A 506 -23.53 16.07 -43.09
CA ALA A 506 -23.22 14.71 -42.67
C ALA A 506 -22.98 13.77 -43.87
N VAL A 507 -23.73 13.93 -44.97
CA VAL A 507 -23.52 13.21 -46.21
C VAL A 507 -22.19 13.62 -46.85
N GLU A 508 -21.94 14.95 -47.01
CA GLU A 508 -20.67 15.44 -47.55
C GLU A 508 -19.46 14.93 -46.77
N ALA A 509 -19.59 14.84 -45.45
CA ALA A 509 -18.55 14.28 -44.60
C ALA A 509 -18.39 12.78 -44.87
N ALA A 510 -19.48 12.01 -44.95
CA ALA A 510 -19.45 10.59 -45.23
C ALA A 510 -18.83 10.28 -46.61
N ASP A 511 -19.17 11.06 -47.66
CA ASP A 511 -18.60 10.93 -48.99
C ASP A 511 -17.09 11.18 -49.01
N ARG A 512 -16.61 12.16 -48.24
CA ARG A 512 -15.18 12.43 -48.10
C ARG A 512 -14.42 11.39 -47.28
N LEU A 513 -15.05 10.82 -46.23
CA LEU A 513 -14.44 9.83 -45.34
C LEU A 513 -14.46 8.42 -45.94
N GLY A 514 -15.42 8.14 -46.85
CA GLY A 514 -15.67 6.82 -47.40
C GLY A 514 -16.56 5.95 -46.51
N TYR A 515 -17.52 5.26 -47.16
CA TYR A 515 -18.43 4.35 -46.45
C TYR A 515 -17.76 3.01 -46.13
N PRO A 516 -18.19 2.29 -45.05
CA PRO A 516 -19.23 2.69 -44.09
C PRO A 516 -18.73 3.69 -43.05
N VAL A 517 -19.67 4.53 -42.56
CA VAL A 517 -19.41 5.52 -41.51
C VAL A 517 -20.25 5.23 -40.25
N VAL A 518 -19.83 5.85 -39.15
CA VAL A 518 -20.54 5.89 -37.87
C VAL A 518 -21.02 7.31 -37.62
N LEU A 519 -22.26 7.47 -37.16
CA LEU A 519 -22.77 8.74 -36.65
C LEU A 519 -22.85 8.69 -35.13
N LYS A 520 -22.36 9.76 -34.48
CA LYS A 520 -22.38 9.91 -33.03
C LYS A 520 -22.96 11.26 -32.63
N LEU A 521 -23.99 11.27 -31.78
CA LEU A 521 -24.53 12.48 -31.21
C LEU A 521 -23.54 13.08 -30.20
N ALA A 522 -23.16 14.32 -30.43
CA ALA A 522 -22.22 15.07 -29.60
C ALA A 522 -22.92 16.20 -28.84
N ALA A 523 -23.17 16.03 -27.57
CA ALA A 523 -23.71 17.02 -26.64
C ALA A 523 -23.05 16.83 -25.27
N ALA A 524 -22.89 17.92 -24.52
CA ALA A 524 -22.20 17.88 -23.24
C ALA A 524 -22.95 17.04 -22.17
N SER A 525 -24.29 17.12 -22.16
CA SER A 525 -25.11 16.38 -21.21
C SER A 525 -25.32 14.91 -21.56
N LEU A 526 -25.02 14.48 -22.79
CA LEU A 526 -25.22 13.09 -23.25
C LEU A 526 -24.03 12.19 -22.90
N VAL A 527 -24.05 11.67 -21.69
CA VAL A 527 -22.92 10.94 -21.11
C VAL A 527 -22.86 9.46 -21.59
N HIS A 528 -24.00 8.76 -21.70
CA HIS A 528 -24.10 7.34 -22.11
C HIS A 528 -24.69 7.19 -23.51
N LYS A 529 -23.92 7.56 -24.53
CA LYS A 529 -24.37 7.63 -25.92
C LYS A 529 -24.89 6.30 -26.47
N THR A 530 -24.22 5.19 -26.18
CA THR A 530 -24.58 3.86 -26.67
C THR A 530 -25.91 3.37 -26.11
N GLU A 531 -26.15 3.54 -24.80
CA GLU A 531 -27.40 3.14 -24.14
C GLU A 531 -28.57 3.98 -24.57
N THR A 532 -28.33 5.23 -24.96
CA THR A 532 -29.36 6.17 -25.38
C THR A 532 -29.67 6.13 -26.87
N GLY A 533 -29.00 5.24 -27.62
CA GLY A 533 -29.10 5.18 -29.08
C GLY A 533 -28.37 6.30 -29.81
N GLY A 534 -27.51 7.06 -29.12
CA GLY A 534 -26.73 8.18 -29.69
C GLY A 534 -25.57 7.78 -30.59
N VAL A 535 -25.40 6.48 -30.90
CA VAL A 535 -24.37 5.94 -31.81
C VAL A 535 -25.03 5.02 -32.82
N LEU A 536 -24.84 5.32 -34.11
CA LEU A 536 -25.36 4.53 -35.22
C LEU A 536 -24.20 3.98 -36.07
N LEU A 537 -24.17 2.67 -36.23
CA LEU A 537 -23.09 1.94 -36.93
C LEU A 537 -23.58 1.46 -38.30
N ASN A 538 -22.62 1.04 -39.18
CA ASN A 538 -22.86 0.40 -40.48
C ASN A 538 -23.68 1.24 -41.47
N LEU A 539 -23.44 2.56 -41.48
CA LEU A 539 -24.10 3.44 -42.42
C LEU A 539 -23.34 3.39 -43.75
N SER A 540 -23.91 2.68 -44.77
CA SER A 540 -23.21 2.27 -45.98
C SER A 540 -23.47 3.16 -47.19
N ASP A 541 -24.40 4.13 -47.09
CA ASP A 541 -24.80 5.03 -48.17
C ASP A 541 -25.43 6.35 -47.68
N GLU A 542 -25.60 7.31 -48.58
CA GLU A 542 -26.20 8.60 -48.34
C GLU A 542 -27.56 8.52 -47.64
N LYS A 543 -28.43 7.57 -48.08
CA LYS A 543 -29.77 7.40 -47.52
C LYS A 543 -29.73 6.98 -46.07
N ALA A 544 -28.84 6.04 -45.74
CA ALA A 544 -28.63 5.59 -44.37
C ALA A 544 -28.09 6.70 -43.48
N VAL A 545 -27.19 7.55 -43.98
CA VAL A 545 -26.62 8.69 -43.25
C VAL A 545 -27.71 9.74 -42.98
N LYS A 546 -28.55 10.10 -43.97
CA LYS A 546 -29.67 11.04 -43.75
C LYS A 546 -30.69 10.55 -42.74
N ALA A 547 -31.08 9.28 -42.86
CA ALA A 547 -32.00 8.64 -41.92
C ALA A 547 -31.41 8.59 -40.50
N GLY A 548 -30.12 8.23 -40.40
CA GLY A 548 -29.36 8.19 -39.14
C GLY A 548 -29.27 9.59 -38.48
N PHE A 549 -28.98 10.63 -39.27
CA PHE A 549 -28.93 12.00 -38.74
C PHE A 549 -30.29 12.43 -38.18
N ALA A 550 -31.41 12.15 -38.92
CA ALA A 550 -32.76 12.42 -38.45
C ALA A 550 -33.08 11.72 -37.13
N ALA A 551 -32.73 10.43 -37.00
CA ALA A 551 -32.91 9.67 -35.77
C ALA A 551 -32.15 10.29 -34.58
N LEU A 552 -30.89 10.70 -34.78
CA LEU A 552 -30.06 11.35 -33.75
C LEU A 552 -30.64 12.73 -33.39
N ALA A 553 -31.17 13.47 -34.36
CA ALA A 553 -31.86 14.76 -34.11
C ALA A 553 -33.13 14.57 -33.27
N ASP A 554 -33.86 13.48 -33.43
CA ASP A 554 -35.02 13.15 -32.60
C ASP A 554 -34.59 12.82 -31.16
N ILE A 555 -33.53 12.04 -30.98
CA ILE A 555 -32.96 11.77 -29.66
C ILE A 555 -32.46 13.06 -29.01
N ALA A 556 -31.83 13.96 -29.75
CA ALA A 556 -31.38 15.25 -29.24
C ALA A 556 -32.58 16.08 -28.74
N ARG A 557 -33.67 16.17 -29.50
CA ARG A 557 -34.88 16.90 -29.11
C ARG A 557 -35.57 16.31 -27.89
N GLU A 558 -35.55 15.00 -27.75
CA GLU A 558 -36.22 14.30 -26.65
C GLU A 558 -35.42 14.35 -25.33
N ARG A 559 -34.10 14.27 -25.42
CA ARG A 559 -33.25 13.99 -24.24
C ARG A 559 -32.37 15.13 -23.78
N LEU A 560 -32.05 16.08 -24.67
CA LEU A 560 -31.17 17.19 -24.29
C LEU A 560 -31.94 18.32 -23.61
N PRO A 561 -31.34 19.03 -22.66
CA PRO A 561 -31.93 20.26 -22.12
C PRO A 561 -32.26 21.28 -23.21
N ALA A 562 -33.32 22.03 -23.04
CA ALA A 562 -33.74 23.05 -24.01
C ALA A 562 -32.64 24.08 -24.23
N GLY A 563 -32.19 24.25 -25.49
CA GLY A 563 -31.16 25.20 -25.86
C GLY A 563 -29.71 24.68 -25.73
N GLU A 564 -29.49 23.43 -25.33
CA GLU A 564 -28.17 22.84 -25.36
C GLU A 564 -27.67 22.64 -26.79
N PRO A 565 -26.50 23.16 -27.17
CA PRO A 565 -25.92 22.93 -28.49
C PRO A 565 -25.53 21.46 -28.69
N TRP A 566 -25.85 20.92 -29.85
CA TRP A 566 -25.45 19.57 -30.26
C TRP A 566 -25.05 19.55 -31.74
N GLU A 567 -24.22 18.55 -32.07
CA GLU A 567 -23.80 18.24 -33.45
C GLU A 567 -23.69 16.73 -33.62
N VAL A 568 -23.54 16.28 -34.85
CA VAL A 568 -23.28 14.87 -35.17
C VAL A 568 -21.83 14.73 -35.64
N VAL A 569 -21.09 13.85 -35.00
CA VAL A 569 -19.77 13.44 -35.47
C VAL A 569 -19.93 12.29 -36.47
N VAL A 570 -19.54 12.52 -37.72
CA VAL A 570 -19.39 11.49 -38.77
C VAL A 570 -17.97 10.98 -38.69
N MET A 571 -17.79 9.65 -38.52
CA MET A 571 -16.49 9.04 -38.33
C MET A 571 -16.36 7.79 -39.19
N THR A 572 -15.17 7.53 -39.76
CA THR A 572 -14.89 6.26 -40.46
C THR A 572 -15.10 5.10 -39.52
N GLN A 573 -15.83 4.06 -39.99
CA GLN A 573 -16.06 2.87 -39.20
C GLN A 573 -14.80 2.00 -39.14
N VAL A 574 -14.42 1.60 -37.92
CA VAL A 574 -13.29 0.72 -37.65
C VAL A 574 -13.80 -0.55 -37.00
N THR A 575 -13.57 -1.70 -37.62
CA THR A 575 -14.04 -3.02 -37.16
C THR A 575 -12.90 -3.91 -36.66
N ASP A 576 -11.68 -3.71 -37.16
CA ASP A 576 -10.51 -4.52 -36.84
C ASP A 576 -9.85 -4.11 -35.53
N GLY A 577 -8.96 -4.98 -35.02
CA GLY A 577 -8.21 -4.74 -33.78
C GLY A 577 -8.91 -5.22 -32.51
N LEU A 578 -8.15 -5.32 -31.41
CA LEU A 578 -8.66 -5.69 -30.09
C LEU A 578 -9.17 -4.47 -29.34
N GLU A 579 -10.31 -4.60 -28.68
CA GLU A 579 -10.88 -3.51 -27.88
C GLU A 579 -10.27 -3.48 -26.49
N VAL A 580 -9.72 -2.32 -26.12
CA VAL A 580 -9.18 -2.03 -24.80
C VAL A 580 -9.75 -0.72 -24.26
N LEU A 581 -9.63 -0.53 -22.95
CA LEU A 581 -9.97 0.68 -22.24
C LEU A 581 -8.69 1.38 -21.79
N LEU A 582 -8.57 2.68 -22.05
CA LEU A 582 -7.61 3.58 -21.44
C LEU A 582 -8.39 4.64 -20.66
N GLY A 583 -8.30 4.60 -19.34
CA GLY A 583 -9.03 5.50 -18.46
C GLY A 583 -8.11 6.28 -17.51
N ALA A 584 -8.61 7.40 -17.00
CA ALA A 584 -7.97 8.10 -15.91
C ALA A 584 -9.01 8.86 -15.08
N ARG A 585 -8.78 8.94 -13.76
CA ARG A 585 -9.63 9.72 -12.85
C ARG A 585 -8.81 10.29 -11.70
N ARG A 586 -9.35 11.28 -10.99
CA ARG A 586 -8.76 11.75 -9.74
C ARG A 586 -9.35 11.02 -8.55
N ASP A 587 -8.47 10.38 -7.81
CA ASP A 587 -8.78 9.87 -6.48
C ASP A 587 -8.56 10.97 -5.44
N ARG A 588 -9.43 11.01 -4.42
CA ARG A 588 -9.37 12.06 -3.38
C ARG A 588 -8.15 11.94 -2.48
N THR A 589 -7.66 10.74 -2.27
CA THR A 589 -6.54 10.43 -1.35
C THR A 589 -5.20 10.43 -2.08
N PHE A 590 -5.16 9.80 -3.28
CA PHE A 590 -3.90 9.52 -4.00
C PHE A 590 -3.67 10.42 -5.23
N GLY A 591 -4.61 11.30 -5.55
CA GLY A 591 -4.49 12.13 -6.74
C GLY A 591 -4.85 11.40 -8.04
N PRO A 592 -4.19 11.69 -9.18
CA PRO A 592 -4.58 11.11 -10.45
C PRO A 592 -4.23 9.62 -10.54
N VAL A 593 -5.16 8.84 -11.11
CA VAL A 593 -5.06 7.38 -11.29
C VAL A 593 -5.35 7.06 -12.74
N VAL A 594 -4.56 6.21 -13.38
CA VAL A 594 -4.81 5.67 -14.70
C VAL A 594 -5.26 4.22 -14.63
N ALA A 595 -6.08 3.83 -15.59
CA ALA A 595 -6.68 2.51 -15.72
C ALA A 595 -6.40 1.93 -17.10
N PHE A 596 -6.18 0.63 -17.15
CA PHE A 596 -6.10 -0.16 -18.38
C PHE A 596 -6.89 -1.46 -18.22
N GLY A 597 -7.60 -1.88 -19.24
CA GLY A 597 -8.36 -3.12 -19.21
C GLY A 597 -8.99 -3.53 -20.52
N SER A 598 -9.83 -4.56 -20.46
CA SER A 598 -10.68 -4.98 -21.59
C SER A 598 -11.66 -3.86 -21.94
N GLY A 599 -11.80 -3.52 -23.20
CA GLY A 599 -12.70 -2.48 -23.70
C GLY A 599 -14.08 -3.00 -24.12
N GLY A 600 -14.95 -2.07 -24.48
CA GLY A 600 -16.31 -2.35 -24.95
C GLY A 600 -17.19 -3.01 -23.87
N ILE A 601 -18.14 -3.83 -24.29
CA ILE A 601 -19.09 -4.55 -23.41
C ILE A 601 -18.37 -5.48 -22.42
N ALA A 602 -17.17 -5.96 -22.77
CA ALA A 602 -16.38 -6.85 -21.91
C ALA A 602 -15.91 -6.19 -20.61
N THR A 603 -15.79 -4.85 -20.56
CA THR A 603 -15.35 -4.10 -19.37
C THR A 603 -16.28 -4.36 -18.17
N GLU A 604 -17.59 -4.33 -18.37
CA GLU A 604 -18.58 -4.47 -17.31
C GLU A 604 -18.73 -5.91 -16.81
N ILE A 605 -18.50 -6.90 -17.70
CA ILE A 605 -18.72 -8.31 -17.38
C ILE A 605 -17.49 -8.96 -16.76
N LEU A 606 -16.30 -8.62 -17.26
CA LEU A 606 -15.05 -9.34 -16.90
C LEU A 606 -14.30 -8.72 -15.73
N ASP A 607 -14.60 -7.47 -15.36
CA ASP A 607 -13.87 -6.67 -14.36
C ASP A 607 -12.34 -6.77 -14.51
N ASP A 608 -11.88 -6.80 -15.79
CA ASP A 608 -10.47 -6.97 -16.16
C ASP A 608 -9.81 -5.60 -16.31
N VAL A 609 -9.63 -4.90 -15.21
CA VAL A 609 -9.03 -3.57 -15.16
C VAL A 609 -7.94 -3.52 -14.10
N SER A 610 -6.76 -3.02 -14.47
CA SER A 610 -5.65 -2.71 -13.57
C SER A 610 -5.45 -1.19 -13.45
N LEU A 611 -4.90 -0.75 -12.31
CA LEU A 611 -4.77 0.67 -11.95
C LEU A 611 -3.32 1.03 -11.62
N ARG A 612 -2.94 2.32 -11.85
CA ARG A 612 -1.69 2.93 -11.37
C ARG A 612 -1.90 4.37 -10.94
N ILE A 613 -1.17 4.78 -9.92
CA ILE A 613 -1.08 6.19 -9.54
C ILE A 613 -0.23 6.91 -10.59
N ALA A 614 -0.77 8.00 -11.13
CA ALA A 614 -0.08 8.81 -12.12
C ALA A 614 0.87 9.84 -11.42
N PRO A 615 1.94 10.28 -12.09
CA PRO A 615 2.33 9.94 -13.46
C PRO A 615 3.10 8.62 -13.56
N ILE A 616 2.98 7.93 -14.70
CA ILE A 616 3.73 6.71 -15.03
C ILE A 616 4.50 6.85 -16.34
N ASN A 617 5.60 6.11 -16.47
CA ASN A 617 6.35 5.98 -17.72
C ASN A 617 5.87 4.76 -18.55
N GLU A 618 6.44 4.56 -19.75
CA GLU A 618 6.08 3.44 -20.64
C GLU A 618 6.35 2.07 -20.01
N SER A 619 7.41 1.94 -19.23
CA SER A 619 7.75 0.69 -18.54
C SER A 619 6.70 0.31 -17.49
N GLU A 620 6.26 1.27 -16.68
CA GLU A 620 5.19 1.02 -15.70
C GLU A 620 3.83 0.83 -16.39
N ALA A 621 3.58 1.51 -17.52
CA ALA A 621 2.41 1.26 -18.35
C ALA A 621 2.40 -0.18 -18.90
N ARG A 622 3.54 -0.72 -19.28
CA ARG A 622 3.67 -2.15 -19.69
C ARG A 622 3.33 -3.07 -18.53
N ARG A 623 3.84 -2.83 -17.33
CA ARG A 623 3.50 -3.63 -16.15
C ARG A 623 2.02 -3.56 -15.82
N LEU A 624 1.40 -2.38 -15.94
CA LEU A 624 -0.04 -2.18 -15.78
C LEU A 624 -0.83 -3.08 -16.75
N MET A 625 -0.43 -3.11 -18.01
CA MET A 625 -1.06 -3.94 -19.04
C MET A 625 -0.89 -5.44 -18.74
N ASP A 626 0.30 -5.87 -18.33
CA ASP A 626 0.63 -7.28 -18.06
C ASP A 626 -0.18 -7.88 -16.89
N GLU A 627 -0.73 -7.06 -16.01
CA GLU A 627 -1.59 -7.49 -14.90
C GLU A 627 -3.02 -7.86 -15.33
N THR A 628 -3.45 -7.47 -16.55
CA THR A 628 -4.78 -7.77 -17.09
C THR A 628 -4.85 -9.09 -17.82
N ARG A 629 -6.04 -9.67 -17.91
CA ARG A 629 -6.26 -10.91 -18.70
C ARG A 629 -6.17 -10.65 -20.19
N ILE A 630 -6.60 -9.47 -20.64
CA ILE A 630 -6.55 -9.06 -22.06
C ILE A 630 -5.11 -9.03 -22.58
N SER A 631 -4.10 -8.84 -21.72
CA SER A 631 -2.69 -8.83 -22.10
C SER A 631 -2.26 -10.09 -22.86
N ARG A 632 -2.86 -11.25 -22.53
CA ARG A 632 -2.57 -12.52 -23.21
C ARG A 632 -3.03 -12.51 -24.66
N LEU A 633 -4.16 -11.85 -24.97
CA LEU A 633 -4.64 -11.69 -26.33
C LEU A 633 -3.78 -10.66 -27.08
N LEU A 634 -3.43 -9.57 -26.40
CA LEU A 634 -2.58 -8.50 -26.94
C LEU A 634 -1.16 -8.98 -27.28
N ALA A 635 -0.63 -9.95 -26.53
CA ALA A 635 0.67 -10.57 -26.80
C ALA A 635 0.67 -11.51 -28.01
N GLY A 636 -0.50 -11.75 -28.63
CA GLY A 636 -0.70 -12.71 -29.71
C GLY A 636 -1.15 -14.09 -29.21
N PHE A 637 -2.24 -14.60 -29.78
CA PHE A 637 -2.85 -15.86 -29.34
C PHE A 637 -3.31 -16.68 -30.55
N ARG A 638 -3.03 -18.00 -30.56
CA ARG A 638 -3.43 -18.95 -31.62
C ARG A 638 -3.11 -18.50 -33.04
N GLY A 639 -1.90 -17.96 -33.26
CA GLY A 639 -1.44 -17.50 -34.58
C GLY A 639 -1.87 -16.08 -34.96
N GLN A 640 -2.61 -15.37 -34.10
CA GLN A 640 -2.84 -13.95 -34.26
C GLN A 640 -1.56 -13.17 -33.86
N PRO A 641 -1.12 -12.17 -34.64
CA PRO A 641 0.04 -11.37 -34.30
C PRO A 641 -0.22 -10.50 -33.07
N ALA A 642 0.86 -10.18 -32.36
CA ALA A 642 0.77 -9.27 -31.20
C ALA A 642 0.28 -7.88 -31.62
N ALA A 643 -0.52 -7.25 -30.77
CA ALA A 643 -0.93 -5.85 -30.92
C ALA A 643 0.25 -4.89 -30.70
N ASP A 644 0.09 -3.62 -31.08
CA ASP A 644 1.09 -2.57 -30.82
C ASP A 644 1.10 -2.16 -29.34
N LEU A 645 1.75 -3.01 -28.54
CA LEU A 645 1.88 -2.83 -27.10
C LEU A 645 2.67 -1.57 -26.73
N GLN A 646 3.54 -1.10 -27.63
CA GLN A 646 4.31 0.12 -27.39
C GLN A 646 3.45 1.36 -27.59
N ALA A 647 2.58 1.39 -28.60
CA ALA A 647 1.62 2.46 -28.78
C ALA A 647 0.64 2.56 -27.60
N LEU A 648 0.16 1.41 -27.07
CA LEU A 648 -0.65 1.37 -25.87
C LEU A 648 0.10 1.95 -24.65
N ALA A 649 1.35 1.54 -24.44
CA ALA A 649 2.15 2.02 -23.32
C ALA A 649 2.41 3.53 -23.39
N ARG A 650 2.71 4.05 -24.59
CA ARG A 650 2.85 5.50 -24.81
C ARG A 650 1.55 6.26 -24.56
N GLY A 651 0.42 5.75 -25.04
CA GLY A 651 -0.90 6.35 -24.81
C GLY A 651 -1.25 6.43 -23.33
N LEU A 652 -1.00 5.36 -22.57
CA LEU A 652 -1.19 5.34 -21.12
C LEU A 652 -0.27 6.31 -20.38
N ALA A 653 1.01 6.37 -20.76
CA ALA A 653 1.97 7.29 -20.18
C ALA A 653 1.57 8.74 -20.46
N ALA A 654 1.20 9.07 -21.70
CA ALA A 654 0.73 10.41 -22.08
C ALA A 654 -0.55 10.81 -21.31
N LEU A 655 -1.51 9.89 -21.18
CA LEU A 655 -2.74 10.11 -20.42
C LEU A 655 -2.42 10.39 -18.94
N SER A 656 -1.48 9.65 -18.35
CA SER A 656 -1.07 9.85 -16.96
C SER A 656 -0.41 11.20 -16.73
N GLN A 657 0.41 11.67 -17.69
CA GLN A 657 1.06 12.96 -17.65
C GLN A 657 0.05 14.10 -17.84
N LEU A 658 -0.93 13.94 -18.73
CA LEU A 658 -2.05 14.88 -18.88
C LEU A 658 -2.74 15.12 -17.53
N MET A 659 -3.08 14.05 -16.85
CA MET A 659 -3.75 14.12 -15.54
C MET A 659 -2.88 14.78 -14.46
N ALA A 660 -1.57 14.57 -14.49
CA ALA A 660 -0.65 15.19 -13.56
C ALA A 660 -0.46 16.70 -13.84
N ALA A 661 -0.34 17.07 -15.13
CA ALA A 661 -0.10 18.45 -15.56
C ALA A 661 -1.34 19.36 -15.44
N PHE A 662 -2.54 18.80 -15.61
CA PHE A 662 -3.79 19.57 -15.65
C PHE A 662 -4.75 19.19 -14.49
N PRO A 663 -4.60 19.81 -13.30
CA PRO A 663 -5.43 19.50 -12.12
C PRO A 663 -6.93 19.68 -12.34
N GLN A 664 -7.36 20.51 -13.29
CA GLN A 664 -8.77 20.72 -13.65
C GLN A 664 -9.41 19.50 -14.33
N ILE A 665 -8.62 18.61 -14.99
CA ILE A 665 -9.16 17.39 -15.58
C ILE A 665 -9.48 16.40 -14.44
N GLN A 666 -10.74 16.00 -14.35
CA GLN A 666 -11.23 15.10 -13.30
C GLN A 666 -11.33 13.65 -13.76
N GLU A 667 -11.64 13.45 -15.03
CA GLU A 667 -11.87 12.13 -15.60
C GLU A 667 -11.56 12.14 -17.10
N VAL A 668 -10.94 11.07 -17.59
CA VAL A 668 -10.78 10.74 -19.01
C VAL A 668 -11.14 9.28 -19.20
N ASP A 669 -12.02 9.01 -20.17
CA ASP A 669 -12.42 7.65 -20.55
C ASP A 669 -12.33 7.52 -22.07
N LEU A 670 -11.38 6.68 -22.52
CA LEU A 670 -11.21 6.30 -23.92
C LEU A 670 -11.66 4.84 -24.05
N ASN A 671 -12.93 4.63 -24.41
CA ASN A 671 -13.54 3.31 -24.48
C ASN A 671 -14.60 3.23 -25.60
N PRO A 672 -14.38 2.38 -26.62
CA PRO A 672 -13.22 1.53 -26.80
C PRO A 672 -12.04 2.21 -27.52
N VAL A 673 -10.85 1.71 -27.26
CA VAL A 673 -9.64 1.94 -28.06
C VAL A 673 -9.33 0.66 -28.82
N ARG A 674 -9.12 0.76 -30.13
CA ARG A 674 -8.70 -0.36 -30.98
C ARG A 674 -7.18 -0.47 -31.01
N ALA A 675 -6.65 -1.62 -30.65
CA ALA A 675 -5.25 -1.96 -30.74
C ALA A 675 -5.00 -2.89 -31.92
N PHE A 676 -4.18 -2.44 -32.87
CA PHE A 676 -3.91 -3.17 -34.11
C PHE A 676 -2.65 -4.02 -34.02
N PRO A 677 -2.53 -5.05 -34.89
CA PRO A 677 -1.34 -5.89 -34.95
C PRO A 677 -0.08 -5.13 -35.35
N GLY A 678 1.07 -5.56 -34.84
CA GLY A 678 2.38 -5.08 -35.28
C GLY A 678 2.68 -3.68 -34.77
N LYS A 679 3.04 -2.75 -35.67
CA LYS A 679 3.35 -1.33 -35.37
C LYS A 679 2.33 -0.38 -36.01
N THR A 680 1.11 -0.82 -36.16
CA THR A 680 0.04 -0.06 -36.84
C THR A 680 -0.55 1.04 -35.90
N GLY A 681 -0.30 0.93 -34.59
CA GLY A 681 -0.75 1.89 -33.61
C GLY A 681 -2.08 1.53 -32.93
N ILE A 682 -2.71 2.55 -32.35
CA ILE A 682 -4.00 2.45 -31.64
C ILE A 682 -4.93 3.58 -32.09
N LEU A 683 -6.25 3.33 -32.06
CA LEU A 683 -7.27 4.32 -32.38
C LEU A 683 -8.33 4.38 -31.28
N ALA A 684 -8.49 5.56 -30.66
CA ALA A 684 -9.61 5.83 -29.75
C ALA A 684 -10.87 6.08 -30.58
N LEU A 685 -11.86 5.18 -30.45
CA LEU A 685 -13.13 5.32 -31.18
C LEU A 685 -14.06 6.29 -30.48
N ASP A 686 -13.98 6.39 -29.17
CA ASP A 686 -14.74 7.37 -28.37
C ASP A 686 -13.85 7.98 -27.29
N ALA A 687 -14.19 9.20 -26.87
CA ALA A 687 -13.48 9.94 -25.85
C ALA A 687 -14.47 10.74 -24.98
N ARG A 688 -14.33 10.59 -23.68
CA ARG A 688 -15.09 11.32 -22.70
C ARG A 688 -14.14 11.97 -21.71
N ILE A 689 -14.20 13.28 -21.60
CA ILE A 689 -13.30 14.05 -20.74
C ILE A 689 -14.15 15.00 -19.89
N ARG A 690 -13.94 14.98 -18.59
CA ARG A 690 -14.59 15.88 -17.64
C ARG A 690 -13.59 16.84 -17.01
N VAL A 691 -13.89 18.13 -17.07
CA VAL A 691 -13.14 19.21 -16.47
C VAL A 691 -13.91 19.73 -15.23
N ALA A 692 -13.18 20.08 -14.18
CA ALA A 692 -13.78 20.66 -12.98
C ALA A 692 -14.44 22.01 -13.30
N GLU A 693 -15.55 22.29 -12.61
CA GLU A 693 -16.13 23.64 -12.63
C GLU A 693 -15.14 24.64 -12.04
N SER A 694 -14.93 25.77 -12.72
CA SER A 694 -14.15 26.88 -12.17
C SER A 694 -14.86 27.40 -10.92
N LYS A 695 -14.18 27.33 -9.77
CA LYS A 695 -14.70 27.91 -8.51
C LYS A 695 -14.68 29.41 -8.58
#